data_b339c58335ee2b709a0ed904681837ee
#
_entry.id   b339c58335ee2b709a0ed904681837ee
#
_cell.length_a   1.000
_cell.length_b   1.000
_cell.length_c   1.000
_cell.angle_alpha   90.00
_cell.angle_beta   90.00
_cell.angle_gamma   90.00
#
_symmetry.space_group_name_H-M   'P 1'
#
loop_
_entity.id
_entity.type
_entity.pdbx_description
1 polymer ?
#
loop_
_entity_poly.entity_id
_entity_poly.type
_entity_poly.pdbx_seq_one_letter_code
_entity_poly.pdbx_strand_id
1 'polypeptide(L)'
;MDLMGFALWGFGVNLWNLEFDLQDIFIGSDDFCPGGSIYPNPKESSHFLSLGHHVDVYFPLRKKSRISAPFVFSGERFEQKKPSIDVLPDECLFEIFRRLPGGQERSACACVSKRWLTLVSNIRKDEITTQALNLKDESTDKKGGVVSEDEDQDVEGDGYLSRSLEGKKATDVRLAAIAVGTASRGGLGKLFIRGSNSSRGVTAVGLRAISRGCPSLRVLSLWSLSYVGDEGLCQIADGCHQLEKLDLCHCPAITDKSLIAVAKSCPNLTDLTIEGCANIGNEGLQAVASCCPNLKSVSIKDCPLVGDQGIASLLSSASYSLTKVKLHALKITDVSLAVIGHYGNAVTDLSLISLPNVSEKGFWVMGNGHGLQKLKSFTVTSCRGVTDLGLEAVGKGCPNLKQFCLRKCAFLSDNGLVSFAKAAGSLESLQLEECHRITQFGFFGSLLNCGAKLKAISFVNCLGIKDLNLGLPSLSPCESLRSLSIRDCPGFGDSSLATLGKLCPQLQNVELSGLHGITDAGILPLLESCEAGLVKVNLSGCVNLSDKAVCVMADLHGWTLEMINLDGCKISDGSVVAIAENCLLLSDLDVSKCSITDSGIAALARSNQINLQILSVSGCTMVSDKSLPSLGKLGQTLLGLNLQQCKAISSSAVDLLVEQLWRCDILF
;
A
#
# COMPACT_ATOMS: atom_id res chain seq x y z
N MET A 1 13.17 -1.38 1.75
CA MET A 1 12.32 -1.94 2.82
C MET A 1 12.30 -1.07 4.06
N ASP A 2 13.41 -0.48 4.43
CA ASP A 2 13.61 0.11 5.74
C ASP A 2 12.95 1.48 5.97
N LEU A 3 12.78 2.28 4.95
CA LEU A 3 12.13 3.62 5.05
C LEU A 3 10.58 3.57 5.05
N MET A 4 9.97 2.55 4.46
CA MET A 4 8.51 2.41 4.44
C MET A 4 7.91 1.95 5.77
N GLY A 5 8.59 1.13 6.54
CA GLY A 5 8.11 0.65 7.83
C GLY A 5 7.85 1.77 8.83
N PHE A 6 8.75 2.74 8.92
CA PHE A 6 8.66 3.85 9.88
C PHE A 6 7.61 4.90 9.53
N ALA A 7 7.45 5.21 8.23
CA ALA A 7 6.40 6.12 7.80
C ALA A 7 4.99 5.59 8.15
N LEU A 8 4.82 4.27 8.16
CA LEU A 8 3.54 3.63 8.51
C LEU A 8 3.24 3.65 10.02
N TRP A 9 4.27 3.63 10.88
CA TRP A 9 4.09 3.74 12.33
C TRP A 9 3.58 5.11 12.76
N GLY A 10 4.05 6.18 12.14
CA GLY A 10 3.58 7.55 12.40
C GLY A 10 2.11 7.80 12.06
N PHE A 11 1.50 6.97 11.22
CA PHE A 11 0.09 7.07 10.83
C PHE A 11 -0.82 6.06 11.52
N GLY A 12 -0.32 5.29 12.48
CA GLY A 12 -1.10 4.25 13.14
C GLY A 12 -1.42 3.04 12.24
N VAL A 13 -0.75 2.93 11.09
CA VAL A 13 -0.85 1.77 10.21
C VAL A 13 0.02 0.67 10.79
N ASN A 14 -0.62 -0.42 11.14
CA ASN A 14 0.05 -1.55 11.75
C ASN A 14 0.80 -2.35 10.68
N LEU A 15 2.10 -2.61 10.86
CA LEU A 15 2.92 -3.46 9.98
C LEU A 15 2.29 -4.82 9.67
N TRP A 16 1.41 -5.29 10.56
CA TRP A 16 0.63 -6.52 10.41
C TRP A 16 -0.29 -6.53 9.18
N ASN A 17 -0.71 -5.36 8.70
CA ASN A 17 -1.55 -5.24 7.52
C ASN A 17 -0.77 -5.37 6.21
N LEU A 18 0.56 -5.20 6.25
CA LEU A 18 1.36 -5.14 5.02
C LEU A 18 1.45 -6.47 4.28
N GLU A 19 1.56 -7.59 4.98
CA GLU A 19 1.62 -8.91 4.30
C GLU A 19 0.26 -9.44 3.84
N PHE A 20 -0.83 -8.99 4.49
CA PHE A 20 -2.18 -9.29 4.03
C PHE A 20 -2.65 -8.35 2.93
N ASP A 21 -2.11 -7.13 2.91
CA ASP A 21 -2.52 -6.05 1.99
C ASP A 21 -1.60 -5.92 0.76
N LEU A 22 -0.43 -6.59 0.69
CA LEU A 22 0.48 -6.45 -0.46
C LEU A 22 -0.12 -6.92 -1.79
N GLN A 23 -1.09 -7.82 -1.76
CA GLN A 23 -1.92 -8.13 -2.93
C GLN A 23 -3.18 -7.25 -3.01
N ASP A 24 -3.62 -6.66 -1.86
CA ASP A 24 -4.82 -5.84 -1.74
C ASP A 24 -4.54 -4.33 -1.72
N ILE A 25 -3.28 -3.87 -1.66
CA ILE A 25 -2.92 -2.43 -1.74
C ILE A 25 -3.50 -1.78 -3.01
N PHE A 26 -3.73 -2.57 -4.06
CA PHE A 26 -4.45 -2.10 -5.24
C PHE A 26 -5.99 -2.08 -5.07
N ILE A 27 -6.53 -2.75 -4.05
CA ILE A 27 -7.98 -2.92 -3.88
C ILE A 27 -8.51 -2.12 -2.67
N GLY A 28 -7.67 -1.82 -1.67
CA GLY A 28 -8.09 -1.29 -0.37
C GLY A 28 -7.78 0.17 -0.04
N SER A 29 -7.03 0.88 -0.87
CA SER A 29 -6.53 2.23 -0.56
C SER A 29 -7.48 3.39 -0.87
N ASP A 30 -8.75 3.13 -1.16
CA ASP A 30 -9.69 4.19 -1.53
C ASP A 30 -10.14 5.08 -0.35
N ASP A 31 -9.90 4.66 0.89
CA ASP A 31 -10.12 5.52 2.06
C ASP A 31 -8.98 6.52 2.32
N PHE A 32 -7.86 6.40 1.58
CA PHE A 32 -6.76 7.35 1.59
C PHE A 32 -6.59 8.07 0.24
N CYS A 33 -7.69 8.61 -0.29
CA CYS A 33 -7.56 9.70 -1.25
C CYS A 33 -7.18 10.97 -0.49
N PRO A 34 -6.01 11.55 -0.71
CA PRO A 34 -5.65 12.83 -0.11
C PRO A 34 -6.36 13.97 -0.82
N GLY A 35 -7.67 14.03 -0.69
CA GLY A 35 -8.52 15.13 -1.12
C GLY A 35 -9.09 15.94 0.04
N GLY A 36 -8.94 15.47 1.27
CA GLY A 36 -9.20 16.23 2.48
C GLY A 36 -7.88 16.77 3.00
N SER A 37 -7.81 18.08 3.23
CA SER A 37 -6.70 18.75 3.89
C SER A 37 -6.41 18.09 5.24
N ILE A 38 -5.52 17.11 5.27
CA ILE A 38 -4.95 16.52 6.49
C ILE A 38 -3.71 17.31 6.92
N TYR A 39 -3.46 18.45 6.33
CA TYR A 39 -2.44 19.35 6.85
C TYR A 39 -3.09 20.27 7.87
N PRO A 40 -2.70 20.21 9.15
CA PRO A 40 -3.10 21.22 10.11
C PRO A 40 -2.65 22.59 9.60
N ASN A 41 -3.50 23.57 9.85
CA ASN A 41 -3.27 24.97 9.52
C ASN A 41 -1.83 25.38 9.92
N PRO A 42 -1.03 26.00 9.03
CA PRO A 42 0.40 26.26 9.26
C PRO A 42 0.74 27.12 10.48
N LYS A 43 -0.24 27.51 11.27
CA LYS A 43 -0.06 28.31 12.48
C LYS A 43 0.05 27.50 13.79
N GLU A 44 -0.19 26.20 13.79
CA GLU A 44 -0.24 25.42 15.04
C GLU A 44 0.72 24.25 15.17
N SER A 45 1.54 23.96 14.16
CA SER A 45 2.50 22.85 14.29
C SER A 45 3.84 23.20 13.66
N SER A 46 4.73 23.72 14.46
CA SER A 46 6.16 23.89 14.16
C SER A 46 6.96 22.58 14.19
N HIS A 47 6.32 21.40 14.28
CA HIS A 47 7.00 20.12 14.53
C HIS A 47 6.68 18.98 13.56
N PHE A 48 5.92 19.23 12.47
CA PHE A 48 5.74 18.20 11.45
C PHE A 48 6.67 18.48 10.26
N LEU A 49 7.85 17.93 10.33
CA LEU A 49 8.72 17.78 9.16
C LEU A 49 8.15 16.66 8.30
N SER A 50 7.55 17.03 7.18
CA SER A 50 7.23 16.09 6.10
C SER A 50 8.53 15.52 5.56
N LEU A 51 8.81 14.26 5.83
CA LEU A 51 9.98 13.52 5.36
C LEU A 51 10.10 13.44 3.83
N GLY A 52 9.07 13.88 3.10
CA GLY A 52 9.06 13.86 1.63
C GLY A 52 9.68 15.08 0.95
N HIS A 53 10.04 16.13 1.67
CA HIS A 53 10.48 17.40 1.04
C HIS A 53 11.81 17.95 1.52
N HIS A 54 12.54 17.26 2.37
CA HIS A 54 13.79 17.76 2.94
C HIS A 54 14.96 16.80 2.90
N VAL A 55 15.14 16.06 1.82
CA VAL A 55 16.44 15.44 1.53
C VAL A 55 17.51 16.52 1.30
N ASP A 56 17.10 17.73 0.89
CA ASP A 56 18.02 18.85 0.65
C ASP A 56 18.40 19.65 1.90
N VAL A 57 17.79 19.40 3.07
CA VAL A 57 18.06 20.15 4.30
C VAL A 57 18.91 19.37 5.28
N TYR A 58 19.03 18.08 5.11
CA TYR A 58 19.97 17.25 5.88
C TYR A 58 21.28 16.98 5.14
N PHE A 59 21.87 18.00 4.53
CA PHE A 59 23.30 18.07 4.64
C PHE A 59 23.60 18.40 6.10
N PRO A 60 24.33 17.52 6.80
CA PRO A 60 24.73 17.79 8.16
C PRO A 60 25.44 19.14 8.13
N LEU A 61 24.91 20.09 8.86
CA LEU A 61 25.55 21.35 9.09
C LEU A 61 26.95 21.05 9.62
N ARG A 62 27.90 21.01 8.67
CA ARG A 62 29.30 21.20 8.91
C ARG A 62 29.88 20.52 10.14
N LYS A 63 30.51 19.42 9.94
CA LYS A 63 31.76 19.19 10.70
C LYS A 63 32.66 20.39 10.38
N LYS A 64 32.74 21.30 11.31
CA LYS A 64 33.79 22.32 11.33
C LYS A 64 35.10 21.55 11.46
N SER A 65 35.78 21.34 10.37
CA SER A 65 37.16 20.91 10.42
C SER A 65 37.95 22.04 11.08
N ARG A 66 38.41 21.79 12.31
CA ARG A 66 39.43 22.60 12.93
C ARG A 66 40.77 22.35 12.20
N ILE A 67 40.98 23.08 11.14
CA ILE A 67 42.35 23.33 10.64
C ILE A 67 42.47 24.84 10.65
N SER A 68 42.95 25.35 11.76
CA SER A 68 43.49 26.70 11.85
C SER A 68 44.93 26.67 11.38
N ALA A 69 45.18 27.24 10.23
CA ALA A 69 46.49 27.70 9.86
C ALA A 69 46.41 29.16 9.41
N PRO A 70 47.19 30.05 9.96
CA PRO A 70 47.15 31.45 9.64
C PRO A 70 48.03 31.72 8.42
N PHE A 71 47.43 32.07 7.30
CA PHE A 71 48.13 32.80 6.25
C PHE A 71 47.43 34.16 6.05
N VAL A 72 48.12 35.16 6.54
CA VAL A 72 47.81 36.57 6.29
C VAL A 72 48.34 36.91 4.91
N PHE A 73 47.49 37.23 3.96
CA PHE A 73 47.84 38.00 2.79
C PHE A 73 46.92 39.23 2.74
N SER A 74 47.54 40.39 2.84
CA SER A 74 46.96 41.70 2.68
C SER A 74 46.67 41.96 1.22
N GLY A 75 45.52 42.54 0.93
CA GLY A 75 45.29 43.33 -0.27
C GLY A 75 44.27 42.78 -1.25
N GLU A 76 43.27 43.61 -1.47
CA GLU A 76 42.24 43.58 -2.50
C GLU A 76 40.97 42.74 -2.22
N ARG A 77 39.86 43.47 -2.05
CA ARG A 77 38.52 42.93 -1.97
C ARG A 77 38.12 42.36 -3.33
N PHE A 78 38.35 41.07 -3.54
CA PHE A 78 37.62 40.27 -4.51
C PHE A 78 36.37 39.73 -3.82
N GLU A 79 35.19 40.11 -4.28
CA GLU A 79 33.94 39.41 -3.97
C GLU A 79 34.10 37.97 -4.42
N GLN A 80 34.37 37.06 -3.49
CA GLN A 80 34.37 35.62 -3.76
C GLN A 80 32.94 35.19 -4.06
N LYS A 81 32.59 35.12 -5.34
CA LYS A 81 31.43 34.34 -5.80
C LYS A 81 31.64 32.93 -5.26
N LYS A 82 30.66 32.43 -4.47
CA LYS A 82 30.66 31.04 -4.01
C LYS A 82 30.84 30.12 -5.23
N PRO A 83 31.76 29.15 -5.20
CA PRO A 83 31.97 28.26 -6.32
C PRO A 83 30.65 27.51 -6.61
N SER A 84 30.07 27.79 -7.78
CA SER A 84 28.88 27.10 -8.28
C SER A 84 29.32 25.91 -9.11
N ILE A 85 28.61 24.81 -9.01
CA ILE A 85 28.81 23.61 -9.85
C ILE A 85 28.65 23.95 -11.35
N ASP A 86 27.95 25.06 -11.67
CA ASP A 86 27.76 25.53 -13.04
C ASP A 86 29.06 26.05 -13.71
N VAL A 87 30.13 26.25 -12.93
CA VAL A 87 31.46 26.61 -13.46
C VAL A 87 32.14 25.39 -14.12
N LEU A 88 31.68 24.16 -13.83
CA LEU A 88 32.24 22.97 -14.42
C LEU A 88 31.97 22.93 -15.94
N PRO A 89 32.96 22.42 -16.75
CA PRO A 89 32.73 22.11 -18.16
C PRO A 89 31.61 21.11 -18.38
N ASP A 90 31.02 21.10 -19.58
CA ASP A 90 29.89 20.22 -19.91
C ASP A 90 30.26 18.74 -19.81
N GLU A 91 31.50 18.40 -20.13
CA GLU A 91 32.03 17.03 -20.04
C GLU A 91 32.07 16.53 -18.58
N CYS A 92 32.46 17.41 -17.66
CA CYS A 92 32.51 17.10 -16.23
C CYS A 92 31.10 16.93 -15.65
N LEU A 93 30.17 17.83 -16.01
CA LEU A 93 28.77 17.74 -15.60
C LEU A 93 28.11 16.51 -16.19
N PHE A 94 28.36 16.19 -17.46
CA PHE A 94 27.85 14.99 -18.11
C PHE A 94 28.31 13.72 -17.39
N GLU A 95 29.62 13.65 -17.05
CA GLU A 95 30.18 12.49 -16.35
C GLU A 95 29.62 12.35 -14.92
N ILE A 96 29.36 13.46 -14.23
CA ILE A 96 28.70 13.45 -12.93
C ILE A 96 27.26 12.90 -13.07
N PHE A 97 26.48 13.42 -14.02
CA PHE A 97 25.09 13.01 -14.23
C PHE A 97 24.97 11.55 -14.69
N ARG A 98 25.93 11.06 -15.47
CA ARG A 98 26.00 9.67 -15.92
C ARG A 98 26.16 8.70 -14.75
N ARG A 99 26.89 9.10 -13.68
CA ARG A 99 27.18 8.29 -12.49
C ARG A 99 26.09 8.37 -11.40
N LEU A 100 25.06 9.20 -11.57
CA LEU A 100 23.97 9.24 -10.62
C LEU A 100 23.20 7.91 -10.61
N PRO A 101 22.97 7.31 -9.43
CA PRO A 101 22.45 5.94 -9.34
C PRO A 101 21.01 5.78 -9.81
N GLY A 102 20.16 6.79 -9.65
CA GLY A 102 18.73 6.67 -9.91
C GLY A 102 18.18 7.56 -11.02
N GLY A 103 17.03 7.21 -11.54
CA GLY A 103 16.29 8.02 -12.52
C GLY A 103 15.73 9.29 -11.90
N GLN A 104 15.42 9.30 -10.59
CA GLN A 104 14.92 10.47 -9.86
C GLN A 104 15.98 11.56 -9.73
N GLU A 105 17.21 11.21 -9.37
CA GLU A 105 18.32 12.15 -9.22
C GLU A 105 18.66 12.80 -10.57
N ARG A 106 18.73 12.01 -11.64
CA ARG A 106 18.91 12.53 -13.00
C ARG A 106 17.75 13.44 -13.41
N SER A 107 16.53 13.07 -13.02
CA SER A 107 15.33 13.87 -13.26
C SER A 107 15.35 15.20 -12.51
N ALA A 108 15.81 15.21 -11.27
CA ALA A 108 15.99 16.42 -10.49
C ALA A 108 17.04 17.33 -11.12
N CYS A 109 18.18 16.77 -11.55
CA CYS A 109 19.22 17.53 -12.27
C CYS A 109 18.69 18.17 -13.55
N ALA A 110 17.86 17.46 -14.31
CA ALA A 110 17.25 18.01 -15.53
C ALA A 110 16.32 19.21 -15.29
N CYS A 111 15.82 19.40 -14.06
CA CYS A 111 14.97 20.53 -13.69
C CYS A 111 15.74 21.79 -13.24
N VAL A 112 17.06 21.71 -13.07
CA VAL A 112 17.89 22.82 -12.54
C VAL A 112 18.09 23.92 -13.58
N SER A 113 18.49 23.58 -14.80
CA SER A 113 18.73 24.55 -15.87
C SER A 113 18.58 23.90 -17.25
N LYS A 114 18.40 24.72 -18.30
CA LYS A 114 18.38 24.25 -19.70
C LYS A 114 19.67 23.51 -20.07
N ARG A 115 20.82 23.99 -19.58
CA ARG A 115 22.14 23.37 -19.79
C ARG A 115 22.17 21.97 -19.20
N TRP A 116 21.73 21.80 -17.97
CA TRP A 116 21.69 20.51 -17.29
C TRP A 116 20.68 19.56 -17.94
N LEU A 117 19.51 20.05 -18.33
CA LEU A 117 18.51 19.27 -19.06
C LEU A 117 19.09 18.71 -20.36
N THR A 118 19.81 19.54 -21.13
CA THR A 118 20.49 19.10 -22.37
C THR A 118 21.51 18.00 -22.09
N LEU A 119 22.35 18.18 -21.06
CA LEU A 119 23.38 17.20 -20.69
C LEU A 119 22.78 15.87 -20.23
N VAL A 120 21.77 15.91 -19.33
CA VAL A 120 21.08 14.70 -18.84
C VAL A 120 20.35 13.99 -19.98
N SER A 121 19.72 14.73 -20.91
CA SER A 121 19.06 14.16 -22.08
C SER A 121 20.04 13.51 -23.06
N ASN A 122 21.33 13.82 -22.99
CA ASN A 122 22.38 13.25 -23.83
C ASN A 122 23.01 11.95 -23.28
N ILE A 123 22.64 11.49 -22.07
CA ILE A 123 23.11 10.21 -21.52
C ILE A 123 22.35 9.05 -22.17
N ARG A 124 23.03 8.14 -22.84
CA ARG A 124 22.43 6.96 -23.48
C ARG A 124 22.16 5.85 -22.48
N LYS A 125 21.09 5.07 -22.75
CA LYS A 125 20.71 3.93 -21.90
C LYS A 125 21.85 2.91 -21.76
N ASP A 126 22.54 2.64 -22.84
CA ASP A 126 23.65 1.68 -22.90
C ASP A 126 24.83 2.11 -22.00
N GLU A 127 25.05 3.42 -21.84
CA GLU A 127 26.11 3.99 -21.00
C GLU A 127 25.79 3.82 -19.50
N ILE A 128 24.52 3.71 -19.14
CA ILE A 128 24.05 3.47 -17.76
C ILE A 128 24.17 1.98 -17.43
N THR A 129 23.77 1.11 -18.35
CA THR A 129 23.77 -0.35 -18.16
C THR A 129 25.18 -0.93 -18.08
N THR A 130 26.15 -0.36 -18.82
CA THR A 130 27.54 -0.82 -18.83
C THR A 130 28.23 -0.62 -17.47
N GLN A 131 27.85 0.39 -16.70
CA GLN A 131 28.40 0.59 -15.34
C GLN A 131 27.84 -0.39 -14.31
N ALA A 132 26.59 -0.79 -14.43
CA ALA A 132 26.00 -1.82 -13.56
C ALA A 132 26.64 -3.21 -13.77
N LEU A 133 27.13 -3.49 -14.98
CA LEU A 133 27.85 -4.72 -15.29
C LEU A 133 29.30 -4.68 -14.81
N ASN A 134 30.00 -3.55 -14.93
CA ASN A 134 31.38 -3.40 -14.49
C ASN A 134 31.55 -3.38 -12.96
N LEU A 135 30.50 -3.10 -12.19
CA LEU A 135 30.51 -3.20 -10.73
C LEU A 135 30.23 -4.63 -10.22
N LYS A 136 29.84 -5.56 -11.11
CA LYS A 136 29.59 -6.97 -10.76
C LYS A 136 30.77 -7.89 -11.03
N ASP A 137 31.81 -7.44 -11.74
CA ASP A 137 32.95 -8.28 -12.12
C ASP A 137 34.10 -8.28 -11.10
N GLU A 138 34.06 -7.52 -10.01
CA GLU A 138 35.11 -7.51 -8.99
C GLU A 138 34.81 -8.29 -7.70
N SER A 139 33.80 -9.11 -7.65
CA SER A 139 33.57 -10.02 -6.53
C SER A 139 33.14 -11.41 -7.02
N THR A 140 34.13 -12.23 -7.36
CA THR A 140 33.98 -13.68 -7.50
C THR A 140 33.80 -14.31 -6.12
N ASP A 141 32.76 -15.03 -5.89
CA ASP A 141 32.64 -16.44 -5.55
C ASP A 141 31.48 -16.78 -4.63
N LYS A 142 30.63 -17.65 -5.20
CA LYS A 142 29.90 -18.76 -4.60
C LYS A 142 28.62 -18.57 -3.79
N LYS A 143 27.63 -19.23 -4.39
CA LYS A 143 26.49 -20.00 -3.85
C LYS A 143 25.17 -19.29 -3.60
N GLY A 144 24.28 -19.60 -4.51
CA GLY A 144 22.95 -20.22 -4.38
C GLY A 144 22.10 -19.75 -3.20
N GLY A 145 21.07 -19.00 -3.48
CA GLY A 145 20.03 -18.68 -2.51
C GLY A 145 18.93 -17.87 -3.19
N VAL A 146 17.84 -18.54 -3.41
CA VAL A 146 16.44 -18.08 -3.48
C VAL A 146 16.24 -16.58 -3.71
N VAL A 147 15.70 -16.26 -4.86
CA VAL A 147 15.15 -14.95 -5.23
C VAL A 147 13.91 -14.69 -4.39
N SER A 148 13.99 -13.77 -3.45
CA SER A 148 12.81 -13.12 -2.86
C SER A 148 12.46 -11.94 -3.77
N GLU A 149 11.30 -12.02 -4.40
CA GLU A 149 10.70 -10.93 -5.16
C GLU A 149 10.11 -9.92 -4.16
N ASP A 150 10.91 -8.93 -3.79
CA ASP A 150 10.41 -7.74 -3.09
C ASP A 150 10.10 -6.67 -4.12
N GLU A 151 8.82 -6.44 -4.34
CA GLU A 151 8.29 -5.40 -5.22
C GLU A 151 8.33 -4.03 -4.56
N ASP A 152 9.50 -3.39 -4.51
CA ASP A 152 9.54 -1.93 -4.53
C ASP A 152 9.37 -1.49 -5.98
N GLN A 153 8.16 -1.03 -6.31
CA GLN A 153 7.83 -0.45 -7.60
C GLN A 153 8.42 0.96 -7.75
N ASP A 154 9.71 1.09 -7.62
CA ASP A 154 10.44 2.10 -8.34
C ASP A 154 10.69 1.58 -9.74
N VAL A 155 10.00 2.20 -10.68
CA VAL A 155 9.90 1.87 -12.09
C VAL A 155 11.27 1.99 -12.77
N GLU A 156 12.16 1.07 -12.57
CA GLU A 156 13.45 0.96 -13.27
C GLU A 156 13.49 -0.15 -14.34
N GLY A 157 12.36 -0.82 -14.61
CA GLY A 157 12.35 -1.95 -15.56
C GLY A 157 12.25 -1.59 -17.05
N ASP A 158 11.55 -0.50 -17.42
CA ASP A 158 11.09 -0.30 -18.80
C ASP A 158 11.98 0.57 -19.69
N GLY A 159 13.01 1.19 -19.11
CA GLY A 159 13.94 2.07 -19.86
C GLY A 159 13.33 3.33 -20.46
N TYR A 160 12.13 3.72 -20.05
CA TYR A 160 11.49 4.95 -20.49
C TYR A 160 11.72 6.08 -19.51
N LEU A 161 11.95 7.29 -20.03
CA LEU A 161 12.09 8.49 -19.21
C LEU A 161 10.74 8.84 -18.59
N SER A 162 10.71 8.98 -17.27
CA SER A 162 9.52 9.33 -16.48
C SER A 162 9.64 10.74 -15.90
N ARG A 163 8.53 11.47 -15.79
CA ARG A 163 8.44 12.78 -15.13
C ARG A 163 7.15 12.91 -14.33
N SER A 164 7.30 13.40 -13.10
CA SER A 164 6.18 13.82 -12.25
C SER A 164 6.26 15.33 -12.00
N LEU A 165 5.13 16.02 -12.20
CA LEU A 165 4.98 17.45 -11.95
C LEU A 165 3.81 17.66 -10.98
N GLU A 166 4.08 18.28 -9.83
CA GLU A 166 3.07 18.49 -8.79
C GLU A 166 2.92 19.97 -8.39
N GLY A 167 1.71 20.34 -8.07
CA GLY A 167 1.36 21.63 -7.48
C GLY A 167 1.86 22.82 -8.32
N LYS A 168 2.60 23.72 -7.72
CA LYS A 168 3.16 24.93 -8.38
C LYS A 168 4.18 24.60 -9.48
N LYS A 169 4.69 23.37 -9.52
CA LYS A 169 5.63 22.91 -10.54
C LYS A 169 4.92 22.45 -11.82
N ALA A 170 3.63 22.16 -11.77
CA ALA A 170 2.82 21.74 -12.93
C ALA A 170 2.40 22.99 -13.74
N THR A 171 3.18 23.38 -14.74
CA THR A 171 2.94 24.55 -15.59
C THR A 171 3.24 24.26 -17.05
N ASP A 172 2.58 24.99 -17.97
CA ASP A 172 2.81 24.85 -19.43
C ASP A 172 4.26 25.07 -19.81
N VAL A 173 4.94 26.02 -19.17
CA VAL A 173 6.36 26.33 -19.45
C VAL A 173 7.25 25.13 -19.12
N ARG A 174 6.99 24.44 -18.02
CA ARG A 174 7.75 23.22 -17.67
C ARG A 174 7.46 22.06 -18.61
N LEU A 175 6.21 21.88 -19.00
CA LEU A 175 5.85 20.86 -19.99
C LEU A 175 6.53 21.14 -21.33
N ALA A 176 6.54 22.39 -21.78
CA ALA A 176 7.26 22.78 -23.00
C ALA A 176 8.78 22.55 -22.89
N ALA A 177 9.37 22.89 -21.72
CA ALA A 177 10.80 22.64 -21.49
C ALA A 177 11.15 21.15 -21.52
N ILE A 178 10.30 20.31 -20.90
CA ILE A 178 10.46 18.85 -20.94
C ILE A 178 10.34 18.33 -22.38
N ALA A 179 9.31 18.75 -23.10
CA ALA A 179 9.08 18.33 -24.50
C ALA A 179 10.30 18.66 -25.39
N VAL A 180 10.81 19.89 -25.30
CA VAL A 180 12.00 20.30 -26.08
C VAL A 180 13.26 19.56 -25.64
N GLY A 181 13.47 19.39 -24.33
CA GLY A 181 14.69 18.75 -23.79
C GLY A 181 14.75 17.24 -24.02
N THR A 182 13.62 16.61 -24.32
CA THR A 182 13.55 15.14 -24.55
C THR A 182 13.27 14.75 -26.00
N ALA A 183 12.92 15.72 -26.86
CA ALA A 183 12.48 15.48 -28.24
C ALA A 183 13.49 14.69 -29.08
N SER A 184 14.81 14.96 -28.93
CA SER A 184 15.87 14.26 -29.65
C SER A 184 15.96 12.76 -29.38
N ARG A 185 15.27 12.27 -28.35
CA ARG A 185 15.23 10.87 -27.89
C ARG A 185 13.87 10.21 -27.97
N GLY A 186 12.94 10.79 -28.74
CA GLY A 186 11.57 10.32 -28.85
C GLY A 186 10.66 10.78 -27.72
N GLY A 187 11.17 11.59 -26.78
CA GLY A 187 10.40 12.18 -25.70
C GLY A 187 10.29 11.31 -24.43
N LEU A 188 9.30 11.63 -23.60
CA LEU A 188 8.96 10.87 -22.40
C LEU A 188 8.18 9.60 -22.74
N GLY A 189 8.40 8.54 -21.96
CA GLY A 189 7.51 7.38 -21.92
C GLY A 189 6.40 7.50 -20.88
N LYS A 190 6.65 8.19 -19.75
CA LYS A 190 5.69 8.32 -18.66
C LYS A 190 5.60 9.76 -18.16
N LEU A 191 4.38 10.29 -18.02
CA LEU A 191 4.11 11.65 -17.56
C LEU A 191 2.98 11.67 -16.55
N PHE A 192 3.28 12.15 -15.35
CA PHE A 192 2.33 12.33 -14.25
C PHE A 192 2.20 13.82 -13.94
N ILE A 193 0.99 14.36 -13.98
CA ILE A 193 0.71 15.76 -13.70
C ILE A 193 -0.36 15.87 -12.63
N ARG A 194 -0.01 16.39 -11.46
CA ARG A 194 -0.95 16.72 -10.40
C ARG A 194 -1.09 18.23 -10.28
N GLY A 195 -2.27 18.74 -10.60
CA GLY A 195 -2.58 20.16 -10.54
C GLY A 195 -2.60 20.72 -9.12
N SER A 196 -2.63 22.04 -9.04
CA SER A 196 -2.98 22.79 -7.84
C SER A 196 -4.03 23.83 -8.22
N ASN A 197 -4.78 24.31 -7.24
CA ASN A 197 -5.78 25.37 -7.44
C ASN A 197 -5.17 26.74 -7.80
N SER A 198 -3.97 26.78 -8.39
CA SER A 198 -3.27 28.00 -8.77
C SER A 198 -3.70 28.47 -10.17
N SER A 199 -3.84 29.78 -10.35
CA SER A 199 -4.23 30.44 -11.60
C SER A 199 -3.26 30.26 -12.79
N ARG A 200 -2.11 29.61 -12.60
CA ARG A 200 -1.08 29.35 -13.62
C ARG A 200 -0.82 27.85 -13.78
N GLY A 201 -1.88 27.05 -13.84
CA GLY A 201 -1.79 25.62 -14.02
C GLY A 201 -1.45 25.17 -15.44
N VAL A 202 -1.53 23.87 -15.64
CA VAL A 202 -1.41 23.26 -16.97
C VAL A 202 -2.68 23.50 -17.78
N THR A 203 -2.50 23.80 -19.06
CA THR A 203 -3.59 23.99 -20.03
C THR A 203 -3.38 23.12 -21.28
N ALA A 204 -4.24 23.28 -22.29
CA ALA A 204 -4.08 22.62 -23.60
C ALA A 204 -2.74 22.97 -24.28
N VAL A 205 -2.15 24.16 -23.98
CA VAL A 205 -0.87 24.58 -24.56
C VAL A 205 0.29 23.70 -24.11
N GLY A 206 0.35 23.37 -22.82
CA GLY A 206 1.38 22.47 -22.28
C GLY A 206 1.25 21.07 -22.82
N LEU A 207 0.03 20.53 -22.90
CA LEU A 207 -0.22 19.21 -23.46
C LEU A 207 0.10 19.13 -24.97
N ARG A 208 -0.17 20.21 -25.73
CA ARG A 208 0.25 20.34 -27.13
C ARG A 208 1.77 20.28 -27.28
N ALA A 209 2.52 20.90 -26.37
CA ALA A 209 3.97 20.80 -26.39
C ALA A 209 4.45 19.35 -26.17
N ILE A 210 3.87 18.66 -25.19
CA ILE A 210 4.15 17.23 -24.91
C ILE A 210 3.80 16.37 -26.12
N SER A 211 2.63 16.53 -26.71
CA SER A 211 2.19 15.79 -27.91
C SER A 211 3.21 15.86 -29.05
N ARG A 212 3.80 17.05 -29.27
CA ARG A 212 4.81 17.26 -30.33
C ARG A 212 6.21 16.73 -29.95
N GLY A 213 6.59 16.81 -28.68
CA GLY A 213 7.92 16.46 -28.22
C GLY A 213 8.08 15.04 -27.69
N CYS A 214 6.98 14.33 -27.42
CA CYS A 214 6.98 13.03 -26.77
C CYS A 214 6.08 12.00 -27.49
N PRO A 215 6.36 11.65 -28.74
CA PRO A 215 5.51 10.70 -29.51
C PRO A 215 5.54 9.28 -28.93
N SER A 216 6.54 8.93 -28.13
CA SER A 216 6.67 7.63 -27.48
C SER A 216 5.96 7.54 -26.11
N LEU A 217 5.10 8.52 -25.77
CA LEU A 217 4.38 8.53 -24.49
C LEU A 217 3.45 7.32 -24.39
N ARG A 218 3.65 6.52 -23.34
CA ARG A 218 2.87 5.30 -23.05
C ARG A 218 1.95 5.47 -21.84
N VAL A 219 2.36 6.25 -20.84
CA VAL A 219 1.59 6.48 -19.63
C VAL A 219 1.34 7.96 -19.42
N LEU A 220 0.09 8.34 -19.32
CA LEU A 220 -0.35 9.71 -19.01
C LEU A 220 -1.31 9.68 -17.82
N SER A 221 -0.96 10.39 -16.75
CA SER A 221 -1.82 10.59 -15.59
C SER A 221 -2.04 12.08 -15.36
N LEU A 222 -3.31 12.48 -15.33
CA LEU A 222 -3.76 13.87 -15.17
C LEU A 222 -4.66 13.97 -13.93
N TRP A 223 -4.19 14.66 -12.88
CA TRP A 223 -4.89 14.78 -11.61
C TRP A 223 -5.23 16.22 -11.28
N SER A 224 -6.49 16.50 -10.96
CA SER A 224 -6.98 17.82 -10.49
C SER A 224 -6.59 18.96 -11.41
N LEU A 225 -6.78 18.79 -12.72
CA LEU A 225 -6.45 19.77 -13.74
C LEU A 225 -7.73 20.46 -14.25
N SER A 226 -8.16 21.51 -13.57
CA SER A 226 -9.42 22.23 -13.87
C SER A 226 -9.42 22.95 -15.23
N TYR A 227 -8.24 23.31 -15.75
CA TYR A 227 -8.09 24.04 -17.00
C TYR A 227 -7.74 23.17 -18.21
N VAL A 228 -7.53 21.89 -18.01
CA VAL A 228 -7.32 20.92 -19.08
C VAL A 228 -8.67 20.40 -19.55
N GLY A 229 -9.07 20.79 -20.74
CA GLY A 229 -10.29 20.31 -21.39
C GLY A 229 -9.99 19.37 -22.56
N ASP A 230 -11.03 19.11 -23.36
CA ASP A 230 -10.97 18.21 -24.51
C ASP A 230 -9.86 18.55 -25.51
N GLU A 231 -9.63 19.85 -25.77
CA GLU A 231 -8.58 20.28 -26.70
C GLU A 231 -7.21 19.72 -26.32
N GLY A 232 -6.85 19.78 -25.03
CA GLY A 232 -5.55 19.30 -24.54
C GLY A 232 -5.39 17.79 -24.74
N LEU A 233 -6.41 17.02 -24.40
CA LEU A 233 -6.36 15.56 -24.50
C LEU A 233 -6.45 15.09 -25.98
N CYS A 234 -7.21 15.79 -26.83
CA CYS A 234 -7.21 15.55 -28.28
C CYS A 234 -5.82 15.78 -28.89
N GLN A 235 -5.09 16.83 -28.47
CA GLN A 235 -3.72 17.06 -28.92
C GLN A 235 -2.78 15.89 -28.52
N ILE A 236 -2.95 15.34 -27.32
CA ILE A 236 -2.19 14.13 -26.89
C ILE A 236 -2.57 12.95 -27.80
N ALA A 237 -3.85 12.74 -28.06
CA ALA A 237 -4.31 11.67 -28.94
C ALA A 237 -3.70 11.76 -30.34
N ASP A 238 -3.62 12.97 -30.89
CA ASP A 238 -3.08 13.23 -32.23
C ASP A 238 -1.56 13.00 -32.34
N GLY A 239 -0.80 13.08 -31.25
CA GLY A 239 0.67 12.97 -31.28
C GLY A 239 1.24 11.76 -30.55
N CYS A 240 0.49 11.13 -29.64
CA CYS A 240 0.99 10.06 -28.75
C CYS A 240 0.26 8.73 -29.00
N HIS A 241 0.44 8.12 -30.17
CA HIS A 241 -0.28 6.90 -30.58
C HIS A 241 0.11 5.63 -29.83
N GLN A 242 1.19 5.67 -29.03
CA GLN A 242 1.67 4.55 -28.24
C GLN A 242 1.11 4.52 -26.82
N LEU A 243 0.08 5.32 -26.52
CA LEU A 243 -0.50 5.39 -25.18
C LEU A 243 -1.11 4.05 -24.78
N GLU A 244 -0.61 3.51 -23.67
CA GLU A 244 -1.02 2.23 -23.09
C GLU A 244 -1.86 2.45 -21.82
N LYS A 245 -1.53 3.50 -21.02
CA LYS A 245 -2.22 3.79 -19.77
C LYS A 245 -2.67 5.25 -19.72
N LEU A 246 -3.96 5.45 -19.46
CA LEU A 246 -4.57 6.75 -19.27
C LEU A 246 -5.28 6.82 -17.92
N ASP A 247 -4.87 7.77 -17.10
CA ASP A 247 -5.45 8.04 -15.80
C ASP A 247 -5.95 9.50 -15.74
N LEU A 248 -7.25 9.68 -15.56
CA LEU A 248 -7.96 10.96 -15.51
C LEU A 248 -8.66 11.08 -14.16
N CYS A 249 -8.14 11.93 -13.27
CA CYS A 249 -8.66 12.09 -11.93
C CYS A 249 -9.04 13.55 -11.66
N HIS A 250 -10.30 13.79 -11.30
CA HIS A 250 -10.83 15.14 -11.01
C HIS A 250 -10.53 16.17 -12.10
N CYS A 251 -10.79 15.80 -13.36
CA CYS A 251 -10.64 16.66 -14.53
C CYS A 251 -12.01 17.08 -15.08
N PRO A 252 -12.68 18.10 -14.53
CA PRO A 252 -14.09 18.43 -14.82
C PRO A 252 -14.34 18.96 -16.24
N ALA A 253 -13.32 19.48 -16.93
CA ALA A 253 -13.46 20.03 -18.28
C ALA A 253 -13.27 18.98 -19.37
N ILE A 254 -12.92 17.75 -19.03
CA ILE A 254 -12.78 16.61 -19.95
C ILE A 254 -14.15 15.95 -20.14
N THR A 255 -14.53 15.68 -21.41
CA THR A 255 -15.79 15.06 -21.77
C THR A 255 -15.58 13.79 -22.61
N ASP A 256 -16.66 13.12 -23.00
CA ASP A 256 -16.64 11.99 -23.93
C ASP A 256 -15.90 12.28 -25.24
N LYS A 257 -15.91 13.52 -25.68
CA LYS A 257 -15.27 13.94 -26.94
C LYS A 257 -13.77 13.65 -26.96
N SER A 258 -13.08 13.96 -25.88
CA SER A 258 -11.65 13.69 -25.77
C SER A 258 -11.35 12.19 -25.61
N LEU A 259 -12.19 11.46 -24.86
CA LEU A 259 -12.02 10.03 -24.70
C LEU A 259 -12.24 9.27 -26.03
N ILE A 260 -13.20 9.73 -26.85
CA ILE A 260 -13.41 9.23 -28.23
C ILE A 260 -12.18 9.49 -29.10
N ALA A 261 -11.56 10.67 -29.00
CA ALA A 261 -10.34 10.99 -29.74
C ALA A 261 -9.17 10.08 -29.34
N VAL A 262 -8.96 9.90 -28.02
CA VAL A 262 -7.92 8.98 -27.51
C VAL A 262 -8.17 7.56 -27.97
N ALA A 263 -9.40 7.06 -27.86
CA ALA A 263 -9.75 5.69 -28.27
C ALA A 263 -9.43 5.43 -29.74
N LYS A 264 -9.74 6.39 -30.63
CA LYS A 264 -9.48 6.26 -32.09
C LYS A 264 -8.00 6.31 -32.41
N SER A 265 -7.22 7.13 -31.70
CA SER A 265 -5.80 7.38 -32.03
C SER A 265 -4.84 6.47 -31.26
N CYS A 266 -5.27 5.86 -30.14
CA CYS A 266 -4.43 5.06 -29.24
C CYS A 266 -5.00 3.64 -29.06
N PRO A 267 -4.96 2.76 -30.08
CA PRO A 267 -5.56 1.41 -30.03
C PRO A 267 -4.84 0.47 -29.06
N ASN A 268 -3.64 0.83 -28.62
CA ASN A 268 -2.82 0.04 -27.68
C ASN A 268 -3.18 0.27 -26.21
N LEU A 269 -4.25 1.03 -25.91
CA LEU A 269 -4.67 1.29 -24.54
C LEU A 269 -5.01 0.00 -23.81
N THR A 270 -4.30 -0.26 -22.70
CA THR A 270 -4.46 -1.44 -21.84
C THR A 270 -5.12 -1.11 -20.52
N ASP A 271 -4.87 0.09 -19.98
CA ASP A 271 -5.36 0.52 -18.67
C ASP A 271 -6.06 1.88 -18.78
N LEU A 272 -7.28 1.95 -18.26
CA LEU A 272 -8.07 3.17 -18.21
C LEU A 272 -8.59 3.40 -16.81
N THR A 273 -8.17 4.51 -16.17
CA THR A 273 -8.71 4.98 -14.91
C THR A 273 -9.41 6.32 -15.09
N ILE A 274 -10.65 6.43 -14.61
CA ILE A 274 -11.44 7.66 -14.64
C ILE A 274 -12.05 7.87 -13.26
N GLU A 275 -11.68 8.94 -12.59
CA GLU A 275 -12.17 9.28 -11.26
C GLU A 275 -12.65 10.73 -11.20
N GLY A 276 -13.86 10.96 -10.69
CA GLY A 276 -14.40 12.30 -10.46
C GLY A 276 -14.52 13.17 -11.72
N CYS A 277 -14.61 12.55 -12.91
CA CYS A 277 -14.78 13.26 -14.18
C CYS A 277 -16.27 13.35 -14.53
N ALA A 278 -16.93 14.41 -14.08
CA ALA A 278 -18.39 14.53 -14.14
C ALA A 278 -19.00 14.55 -15.55
N ASN A 279 -18.22 14.91 -16.57
CA ASN A 279 -18.67 15.06 -17.96
C ASN A 279 -18.28 13.89 -18.88
N ILE A 280 -17.68 12.83 -18.34
CA ILE A 280 -17.44 11.58 -19.05
C ILE A 280 -18.62 10.65 -18.81
N GLY A 281 -19.16 10.08 -19.88
CA GLY A 281 -20.34 9.23 -19.86
C GLY A 281 -20.21 7.96 -20.69
N ASN A 282 -21.34 7.50 -21.21
CA ASN A 282 -21.42 6.23 -21.93
C ASN A 282 -20.77 6.24 -23.29
N GLU A 283 -20.81 7.39 -24.02
CA GLU A 283 -20.30 7.49 -25.39
C GLU A 283 -18.78 7.34 -25.44
N GLY A 284 -18.06 7.95 -24.49
CA GLY A 284 -16.63 7.82 -24.35
C GLY A 284 -16.21 6.38 -24.08
N LEU A 285 -16.90 5.71 -23.15
CA LEU A 285 -16.64 4.30 -22.82
C LEU A 285 -16.94 3.36 -24.00
N GLN A 286 -18.00 3.63 -24.75
CA GLN A 286 -18.34 2.86 -25.95
C GLN A 286 -17.26 2.99 -27.03
N ALA A 287 -16.69 4.17 -27.21
CA ALA A 287 -15.60 4.39 -28.15
C ALA A 287 -14.34 3.61 -27.72
N VAL A 288 -13.97 3.66 -26.42
CA VAL A 288 -12.86 2.87 -25.89
C VAL A 288 -13.08 1.38 -26.09
N ALA A 289 -14.27 0.88 -25.80
CA ALA A 289 -14.65 -0.51 -26.00
C ALA A 289 -14.48 -0.97 -27.46
N SER A 290 -14.83 -0.10 -28.41
CA SER A 290 -14.82 -0.43 -29.85
C SER A 290 -13.42 -0.29 -30.49
N CYS A 291 -12.60 0.64 -30.00
CA CYS A 291 -11.32 1.00 -30.63
C CYS A 291 -10.08 0.44 -29.89
N CYS A 292 -10.21 0.00 -28.64
CA CYS A 292 -9.08 -0.48 -27.82
C CYS A 292 -9.22 -1.98 -27.50
N PRO A 293 -8.88 -2.89 -28.41
CA PRO A 293 -9.09 -4.34 -28.22
C PRO A 293 -8.19 -4.96 -27.15
N ASN A 294 -7.10 -4.28 -26.78
CA ASN A 294 -6.13 -4.75 -25.79
C ASN A 294 -6.42 -4.28 -24.35
N LEU A 295 -7.60 -3.70 -24.10
CA LEU A 295 -7.97 -3.17 -22.79
C LEU A 295 -8.03 -4.30 -21.76
N LYS A 296 -7.19 -4.20 -20.71
CA LYS A 296 -7.05 -5.20 -19.64
C LYS A 296 -7.62 -4.74 -18.31
N SER A 297 -7.53 -3.45 -18.03
CA SER A 297 -7.92 -2.89 -16.73
C SER A 297 -8.77 -1.64 -16.91
N VAL A 298 -9.93 -1.61 -16.23
CA VAL A 298 -10.81 -0.44 -16.21
C VAL A 298 -11.18 -0.14 -14.75
N SER A 299 -10.94 1.10 -14.33
CA SER A 299 -11.36 1.63 -13.04
C SER A 299 -12.17 2.92 -13.25
N ILE A 300 -13.45 2.92 -12.85
CA ILE A 300 -14.34 4.07 -12.99
C ILE A 300 -14.93 4.41 -11.63
N LYS A 301 -14.67 5.65 -11.18
CA LYS A 301 -15.10 6.12 -9.87
C LYS A 301 -15.74 7.50 -9.95
N ASP A 302 -16.85 7.70 -9.25
CA ASP A 302 -17.53 9.01 -9.12
C ASP A 302 -17.82 9.71 -10.46
N CYS A 303 -18.29 8.95 -11.48
CA CYS A 303 -18.64 9.46 -12.80
C CYS A 303 -20.15 9.36 -13.01
N PRO A 304 -20.94 10.42 -12.73
CA PRO A 304 -22.39 10.37 -12.65
C PRO A 304 -23.11 10.12 -13.99
N LEU A 305 -22.45 10.37 -15.12
CA LEU A 305 -23.00 10.13 -16.46
C LEU A 305 -22.70 8.71 -16.98
N VAL A 306 -21.87 7.95 -16.28
CA VAL A 306 -21.61 6.55 -16.61
C VAL A 306 -22.77 5.70 -16.07
N GLY A 307 -23.43 4.98 -16.98
CA GLY A 307 -24.53 4.09 -16.69
C GLY A 307 -24.36 2.71 -17.31
N ASP A 308 -25.44 1.93 -17.31
CA ASP A 308 -25.45 0.53 -17.77
C ASP A 308 -24.97 0.37 -19.21
N GLN A 309 -25.27 1.31 -20.10
CA GLN A 309 -24.89 1.24 -21.51
C GLN A 309 -23.36 1.29 -21.70
N GLY A 310 -22.67 2.17 -20.97
CA GLY A 310 -21.21 2.27 -21.04
C GLY A 310 -20.52 1.00 -20.55
N ILE A 311 -20.97 0.46 -19.40
CA ILE A 311 -20.44 -0.78 -18.84
C ILE A 311 -20.75 -1.98 -19.75
N ALA A 312 -21.96 -2.05 -20.32
CA ALA A 312 -22.33 -3.11 -21.25
C ALA A 312 -21.44 -3.10 -22.51
N SER A 313 -21.16 -1.92 -23.07
CA SER A 313 -20.29 -1.79 -24.23
C SER A 313 -18.86 -2.25 -23.93
N LEU A 314 -18.30 -1.86 -22.78
CA LEU A 314 -16.95 -2.27 -22.36
C LEU A 314 -16.83 -3.78 -22.24
N LEU A 315 -17.75 -4.42 -21.51
CA LEU A 315 -17.67 -5.86 -21.25
C LEU A 315 -17.99 -6.71 -22.48
N SER A 316 -18.94 -6.30 -23.32
CA SER A 316 -19.28 -7.07 -24.53
C SER A 316 -18.16 -7.03 -25.57
N SER A 317 -17.53 -5.87 -25.77
CA SER A 317 -16.44 -5.71 -26.75
C SER A 317 -15.11 -6.28 -26.26
N ALA A 318 -14.78 -6.10 -24.97
CA ALA A 318 -13.51 -6.53 -24.38
C ALA A 318 -13.65 -7.84 -23.56
N SER A 319 -14.62 -8.68 -23.85
CA SER A 319 -14.97 -9.89 -23.06
C SER A 319 -13.82 -10.89 -22.90
N TYR A 320 -12.83 -10.89 -23.80
CA TYR A 320 -11.68 -11.80 -23.77
C TYR A 320 -10.36 -11.15 -23.33
N SER A 321 -10.30 -9.82 -23.23
CA SER A 321 -9.09 -9.07 -22.84
C SER A 321 -9.20 -8.43 -21.46
N LEU A 322 -10.40 -8.01 -21.04
CA LEU A 322 -10.62 -7.25 -19.79
C LEU A 322 -10.52 -8.16 -18.57
N THR A 323 -9.42 -8.02 -17.83
CA THR A 323 -9.11 -8.85 -16.66
C THR A 323 -9.46 -8.18 -15.33
N LYS A 324 -9.33 -6.85 -15.22
CA LYS A 324 -9.60 -6.10 -14.00
C LYS A 324 -10.71 -5.07 -14.22
N VAL A 325 -11.75 -5.14 -13.38
CA VAL A 325 -12.90 -4.22 -13.45
C VAL A 325 -13.17 -3.67 -12.05
N LYS A 326 -13.07 -2.34 -11.90
CA LYS A 326 -13.38 -1.63 -10.67
C LYS A 326 -14.43 -0.56 -10.94
N LEU A 327 -15.59 -0.68 -10.28
CA LEU A 327 -16.73 0.22 -10.43
C LEU A 327 -17.08 0.80 -9.05
N HIS A 328 -16.93 2.11 -8.89
CA HIS A 328 -17.13 2.79 -7.62
C HIS A 328 -18.07 3.99 -7.76
N ALA A 329 -19.07 4.07 -6.88
CA ALA A 329 -20.03 5.18 -6.78
C ALA A 329 -20.65 5.57 -8.13
N LEU A 330 -21.08 4.57 -8.91
CA LEU A 330 -21.71 4.77 -10.21
C LEU A 330 -23.23 4.57 -10.10
N LYS A 331 -23.99 5.15 -11.04
CA LYS A 331 -25.46 5.01 -11.13
C LYS A 331 -25.89 3.80 -11.95
N ILE A 332 -25.08 2.75 -11.98
CA ILE A 332 -25.40 1.49 -12.66
C ILE A 332 -26.45 0.70 -11.90
N THR A 333 -27.15 -0.19 -12.62
CA THR A 333 -28.23 -1.02 -12.08
C THR A 333 -27.92 -2.51 -12.18
N ASP A 334 -28.90 -3.35 -11.87
CA ASP A 334 -28.83 -4.81 -12.03
C ASP A 334 -28.48 -5.25 -13.44
N VAL A 335 -28.76 -4.41 -14.45
CA VAL A 335 -28.43 -4.67 -15.85
C VAL A 335 -26.91 -4.77 -16.05
N SER A 336 -26.15 -3.84 -15.46
CA SER A 336 -24.67 -3.93 -15.50
C SER A 336 -24.14 -5.21 -14.88
N LEU A 337 -24.71 -5.64 -13.74
CA LEU A 337 -24.29 -6.89 -13.08
C LEU A 337 -24.63 -8.11 -13.93
N ALA A 338 -25.78 -8.12 -14.59
CA ALA A 338 -26.14 -9.18 -15.54
C ALA A 338 -25.13 -9.27 -16.70
N VAL A 339 -24.72 -8.12 -17.23
CA VAL A 339 -23.72 -8.04 -18.29
C VAL A 339 -22.34 -8.54 -17.81
N ILE A 340 -21.91 -8.13 -16.59
CA ILE A 340 -20.67 -8.63 -15.97
C ILE A 340 -20.74 -10.15 -15.84
N GLY A 341 -21.85 -10.69 -15.33
CA GLY A 341 -22.03 -12.13 -15.15
C GLY A 341 -22.03 -12.92 -16.46
N HIS A 342 -22.44 -12.31 -17.57
CA HIS A 342 -22.52 -12.99 -18.86
C HIS A 342 -21.25 -12.84 -19.73
N TYR A 343 -20.69 -11.62 -19.79
CA TYR A 343 -19.56 -11.28 -20.67
C TYR A 343 -18.21 -11.22 -19.97
N GLY A 344 -18.13 -11.38 -18.64
CA GLY A 344 -16.91 -11.29 -17.85
C GLY A 344 -15.92 -12.46 -18.05
N ASN A 345 -15.81 -13.04 -19.25
CA ASN A 345 -15.07 -14.28 -19.52
C ASN A 345 -13.57 -14.23 -19.22
N ALA A 346 -12.97 -13.05 -19.25
CA ALA A 346 -11.55 -12.84 -18.93
C ALA A 346 -11.34 -12.24 -17.54
N VAL A 347 -12.41 -11.78 -16.86
CA VAL A 347 -12.30 -11.07 -15.60
C VAL A 347 -11.74 -11.98 -14.51
N THR A 348 -10.60 -11.56 -13.94
CA THR A 348 -9.93 -12.19 -12.80
C THR A 348 -10.13 -11.42 -11.51
N ASP A 349 -10.28 -10.10 -11.62
CA ASP A 349 -10.40 -9.19 -10.48
C ASP A 349 -11.60 -8.28 -10.68
N LEU A 350 -12.57 -8.36 -9.78
CA LEU A 350 -13.80 -7.55 -9.80
C LEU A 350 -13.96 -6.81 -8.49
N SER A 351 -14.17 -5.48 -8.57
CA SER A 351 -14.43 -4.65 -7.40
C SER A 351 -15.68 -3.79 -7.62
N LEU A 352 -16.68 -3.94 -6.76
CA LEU A 352 -17.97 -3.25 -6.79
C LEU A 352 -18.13 -2.44 -5.50
N ILE A 353 -18.07 -1.11 -5.59
CA ILE A 353 -18.00 -0.25 -4.41
C ILE A 353 -19.10 0.80 -4.46
N SER A 354 -19.89 0.92 -3.40
CA SER A 354 -20.90 1.98 -3.22
C SER A 354 -21.85 2.13 -4.42
N LEU A 355 -22.46 1.02 -4.88
CA LEU A 355 -23.39 1.00 -6.00
C LEU A 355 -24.84 1.05 -5.47
N PRO A 356 -25.48 2.24 -5.43
CA PRO A 356 -26.76 2.43 -4.73
C PRO A 356 -27.96 1.80 -5.42
N ASN A 357 -27.93 1.66 -6.76
CA ASN A 357 -29.05 1.18 -7.56
C ASN A 357 -28.97 -0.32 -7.89
N VAL A 358 -27.94 -1.00 -7.36
CA VAL A 358 -27.79 -2.44 -7.52
C VAL A 358 -28.58 -3.14 -6.41
N SER A 359 -29.48 -4.05 -6.81
CA SER A 359 -30.32 -4.83 -5.90
C SER A 359 -29.82 -6.27 -5.75
N GLU A 360 -30.50 -7.04 -4.91
CA GLU A 360 -30.30 -8.49 -4.74
C GLU A 360 -30.37 -9.25 -6.07
N LYS A 361 -31.30 -8.85 -6.95
CA LYS A 361 -31.50 -9.48 -8.26
C LYS A 361 -30.24 -9.35 -9.12
N GLY A 362 -29.54 -8.21 -9.04
CA GLY A 362 -28.30 -7.99 -9.77
C GLY A 362 -27.22 -9.00 -9.41
N PHE A 363 -26.95 -9.20 -8.11
CA PHE A 363 -25.98 -10.20 -7.65
C PHE A 363 -26.41 -11.63 -7.98
N TRP A 364 -27.70 -11.93 -7.87
CA TRP A 364 -28.25 -13.23 -8.23
C TRP A 364 -28.07 -13.53 -9.73
N VAL A 365 -28.41 -12.59 -10.62
CA VAL A 365 -28.25 -12.76 -12.07
C VAL A 365 -26.77 -12.84 -12.44
N MET A 366 -25.91 -12.01 -11.84
CA MET A 366 -24.47 -12.03 -12.06
C MET A 366 -23.87 -13.42 -11.73
N GLY A 367 -24.24 -13.98 -10.58
CA GLY A 367 -23.75 -15.32 -10.18
C GLY A 367 -24.23 -16.44 -11.09
N ASN A 368 -25.42 -16.33 -11.67
CA ASN A 368 -25.96 -17.35 -12.60
C ASN A 368 -25.55 -17.13 -14.07
N GLY A 369 -24.79 -16.08 -14.39
CA GLY A 369 -24.44 -15.71 -15.76
C GLY A 369 -23.35 -16.55 -16.43
N HIS A 370 -22.65 -17.42 -15.70
CA HIS A 370 -21.59 -18.34 -16.17
C HIS A 370 -20.39 -17.68 -16.88
N GLY A 371 -20.29 -16.36 -16.97
CA GLY A 371 -19.15 -15.64 -17.55
C GLY A 371 -17.97 -15.49 -16.60
N LEU A 372 -18.18 -15.53 -15.28
CA LEU A 372 -17.15 -15.27 -14.28
C LEU A 372 -16.32 -16.50 -13.86
N GLN A 373 -16.06 -17.41 -14.81
CA GLN A 373 -15.33 -18.67 -14.54
C GLN A 373 -13.87 -18.45 -14.18
N LYS A 374 -13.27 -17.33 -14.60
CA LYS A 374 -11.86 -17.00 -14.31
C LYS A 374 -11.68 -16.06 -13.11
N LEU A 375 -12.77 -15.66 -12.47
CA LEU A 375 -12.72 -14.74 -11.34
C LEU A 375 -11.93 -15.34 -10.17
N LYS A 376 -10.89 -14.64 -9.74
CA LYS A 376 -10.00 -15.04 -8.62
C LYS A 376 -10.19 -14.15 -7.41
N SER A 377 -10.36 -12.85 -7.62
CA SER A 377 -10.54 -11.88 -6.54
C SER A 377 -11.85 -11.11 -6.75
N PHE A 378 -12.66 -11.06 -5.70
CA PHE A 378 -13.91 -10.32 -5.71
C PHE A 378 -14.05 -9.47 -4.45
N THR A 379 -14.20 -8.18 -4.62
CA THR A 379 -14.41 -7.23 -3.52
C THR A 379 -15.75 -6.53 -3.68
N VAL A 380 -16.54 -6.49 -2.62
CA VAL A 380 -17.80 -5.75 -2.59
C VAL A 380 -17.84 -4.88 -1.34
N THR A 381 -18.04 -3.57 -1.54
CA THR A 381 -18.05 -2.60 -0.45
C THR A 381 -19.31 -1.74 -0.51
N SER A 382 -20.02 -1.60 0.62
CA SER A 382 -21.17 -0.69 0.76
C SER A 382 -22.29 -0.89 -0.30
N CYS A 383 -22.51 -2.12 -0.76
CA CYS A 383 -23.55 -2.45 -1.73
C CYS A 383 -24.77 -3.03 -1.01
N ARG A 384 -25.92 -2.35 -1.09
CA ARG A 384 -27.18 -2.78 -0.44
C ARG A 384 -27.75 -4.07 -1.01
N GLY A 385 -27.44 -4.40 -2.27
CA GLY A 385 -27.91 -5.61 -2.94
C GLY A 385 -27.23 -6.89 -2.49
N VAL A 386 -26.18 -6.84 -1.65
CA VAL A 386 -25.55 -8.04 -1.11
C VAL A 386 -26.43 -8.64 -0.01
N THR A 387 -27.16 -9.68 -0.37
CA THR A 387 -28.05 -10.44 0.49
C THR A 387 -27.72 -11.92 0.41
N ASP A 388 -28.40 -12.73 1.18
CA ASP A 388 -28.14 -14.17 1.29
C ASP A 388 -28.28 -14.91 -0.06
N LEU A 389 -29.35 -14.63 -0.83
CA LEU A 389 -29.61 -15.28 -2.12
C LEU A 389 -28.62 -14.85 -3.21
N GLY A 390 -28.27 -13.56 -3.25
CA GLY A 390 -27.29 -13.04 -4.19
C GLY A 390 -25.91 -13.64 -3.97
N LEU A 391 -25.52 -13.78 -2.69
CA LEU A 391 -24.21 -14.30 -2.35
C LEU A 391 -24.08 -15.81 -2.61
N GLU A 392 -25.12 -16.58 -2.35
CA GLU A 392 -25.16 -18.01 -2.70
C GLU A 392 -24.98 -18.23 -4.21
N ALA A 393 -25.65 -17.42 -5.04
CA ALA A 393 -25.52 -17.49 -6.49
C ALA A 393 -24.08 -17.17 -6.96
N VAL A 394 -23.45 -16.16 -6.35
CA VAL A 394 -22.04 -15.80 -6.63
C VAL A 394 -21.10 -16.95 -6.28
N GLY A 395 -21.28 -17.61 -5.14
CA GLY A 395 -20.49 -18.77 -4.73
C GLY A 395 -20.56 -19.91 -5.75
N LYS A 396 -21.75 -20.17 -6.29
CA LYS A 396 -21.97 -21.21 -7.33
C LYS A 396 -21.40 -20.81 -8.69
N GLY A 397 -21.52 -19.53 -9.07
CA GLY A 397 -21.14 -19.03 -10.39
C GLY A 397 -19.66 -18.73 -10.57
N CYS A 398 -18.90 -18.63 -9.48
CA CYS A 398 -17.48 -18.27 -9.50
C CYS A 398 -16.60 -19.40 -8.94
N PRO A 399 -16.44 -20.55 -9.65
CA PRO A 399 -15.81 -21.77 -9.10
C PRO A 399 -14.31 -21.62 -8.81
N ASN A 400 -13.63 -20.64 -9.41
CA ASN A 400 -12.21 -20.39 -9.24
C ASN A 400 -11.91 -19.19 -8.31
N LEU A 401 -12.92 -18.72 -7.56
CA LEU A 401 -12.77 -17.62 -6.63
C LEU A 401 -11.85 -18.00 -5.48
N LYS A 402 -10.75 -17.25 -5.33
CA LYS A 402 -9.73 -17.48 -4.31
C LYS A 402 -9.81 -16.47 -3.17
N GLN A 403 -10.08 -15.22 -3.49
CA GLN A 403 -10.12 -14.12 -2.53
C GLN A 403 -11.50 -13.46 -2.58
N PHE A 404 -12.13 -13.34 -1.43
CA PHE A 404 -13.41 -12.68 -1.33
C PHE A 404 -13.41 -11.71 -0.16
N CYS A 405 -13.70 -10.45 -0.45
CA CYS A 405 -13.75 -9.37 0.53
C CYS A 405 -15.12 -8.68 0.52
N LEU A 406 -15.76 -8.62 1.68
CA LEU A 406 -17.03 -7.96 1.92
C LEU A 406 -16.86 -6.85 2.94
N ARG A 407 -17.16 -5.60 2.56
CA ARG A 407 -17.07 -4.45 3.46
C ARG A 407 -18.41 -3.71 3.54
N LYS A 408 -18.82 -3.36 4.75
CA LYS A 408 -20.04 -2.55 4.98
C LYS A 408 -21.31 -3.14 4.34
N CYS A 409 -21.45 -4.47 4.37
CA CYS A 409 -22.59 -5.18 3.80
C CYS A 409 -23.66 -5.44 4.86
N ALA A 410 -24.57 -4.47 5.05
CA ALA A 410 -25.52 -4.46 6.15
C ALA A 410 -26.67 -5.47 6.04
N PHE A 411 -26.91 -6.08 4.88
CA PHE A 411 -28.05 -6.97 4.66
C PHE A 411 -27.69 -8.46 4.61
N LEU A 412 -26.40 -8.78 4.63
CA LEU A 412 -25.93 -10.15 4.69
C LEU A 412 -26.11 -10.73 6.09
N SER A 413 -26.67 -11.95 6.17
CA SER A 413 -26.80 -12.72 7.41
C SER A 413 -25.87 -13.92 7.44
N ASP A 414 -25.86 -14.64 8.58
CA ASP A 414 -25.08 -15.87 8.76
C ASP A 414 -25.45 -16.94 7.71
N ASN A 415 -26.73 -17.05 7.37
CA ASN A 415 -27.21 -18.04 6.40
C ASN A 415 -26.61 -17.81 5.00
N GLY A 416 -26.57 -16.54 4.55
CA GLY A 416 -25.97 -16.18 3.27
C GLY A 416 -24.48 -16.47 3.23
N LEU A 417 -23.76 -16.11 4.29
CA LEU A 417 -22.32 -16.37 4.39
C LEU A 417 -22.00 -17.87 4.39
N VAL A 418 -22.74 -18.67 5.14
CA VAL A 418 -22.59 -20.13 5.20
C VAL A 418 -22.94 -20.80 3.86
N SER A 419 -24.01 -20.35 3.19
CA SER A 419 -24.40 -20.86 1.87
C SER A 419 -23.32 -20.54 0.81
N PHE A 420 -22.77 -19.33 0.85
CA PHE A 420 -21.63 -18.97 0.03
C PHE A 420 -20.41 -19.85 0.30
N ALA A 421 -20.04 -20.01 1.56
CA ALA A 421 -18.88 -20.83 1.97
C ALA A 421 -19.00 -22.28 1.47
N LYS A 422 -20.20 -22.85 1.51
CA LYS A 422 -20.46 -24.22 0.96
C LYS A 422 -20.28 -24.27 -0.56
N ALA A 423 -20.63 -23.22 -1.27
CA ALA A 423 -20.58 -23.16 -2.72
C ALA A 423 -19.18 -22.81 -3.26
N ALA A 424 -18.40 -22.00 -2.52
CA ALA A 424 -17.12 -21.45 -2.93
C ALA A 424 -15.94 -22.41 -2.64
N GLY A 425 -15.91 -23.58 -3.26
CA GLY A 425 -14.94 -24.66 -2.99
C GLY A 425 -13.47 -24.37 -3.35
N SER A 426 -13.12 -23.21 -3.89
CA SER A 426 -11.75 -22.80 -4.22
C SER A 426 -11.23 -21.64 -3.38
N LEU A 427 -12.00 -21.21 -2.38
CA LEU A 427 -11.68 -20.02 -1.59
C LEU A 427 -10.44 -20.25 -0.73
N GLU A 428 -9.48 -19.35 -0.87
CA GLU A 428 -8.23 -19.33 -0.09
C GLU A 428 -8.23 -18.23 0.98
N SER A 429 -8.91 -17.11 0.73
CA SER A 429 -9.01 -15.98 1.66
C SER A 429 -10.43 -15.42 1.73
N LEU A 430 -10.93 -15.23 2.95
CA LEU A 430 -12.23 -14.63 3.24
C LEU A 430 -12.05 -13.45 4.20
N GLN A 431 -12.48 -12.26 3.78
CA GLN A 431 -12.41 -11.05 4.60
C GLN A 431 -13.78 -10.40 4.74
N LEU A 432 -14.19 -10.10 5.97
CA LEU A 432 -15.38 -9.35 6.30
C LEU A 432 -15.03 -8.14 7.15
N GLU A 433 -15.51 -6.95 6.76
CA GLU A 433 -15.28 -5.70 7.48
C GLU A 433 -16.60 -4.96 7.65
N GLU A 434 -16.89 -4.52 8.88
CA GLU A 434 -18.12 -3.81 9.23
C GLU A 434 -19.42 -4.52 8.76
N CYS A 435 -19.42 -5.86 8.79
CA CYS A 435 -20.58 -6.67 8.48
C CYS A 435 -21.33 -7.04 9.78
N HIS A 436 -22.07 -6.08 10.35
CA HIS A 436 -22.57 -6.13 11.72
C HIS A 436 -23.70 -7.15 11.97
N ARG A 437 -24.29 -7.74 10.93
CA ARG A 437 -25.32 -8.81 11.09
C ARG A 437 -24.72 -10.21 11.14
N ILE A 438 -23.43 -10.34 10.82
CA ILE A 438 -22.72 -11.61 10.94
C ILE A 438 -22.45 -11.84 12.42
N THR A 439 -22.87 -13.01 12.90
CA THR A 439 -22.68 -13.46 14.26
C THR A 439 -21.59 -14.53 14.33
N GLN A 440 -21.38 -15.08 15.51
CA GLN A 440 -20.48 -16.21 15.72
C GLN A 440 -20.88 -17.44 14.91
N PHE A 441 -22.19 -17.65 14.64
CA PHE A 441 -22.65 -18.74 13.77
C PHE A 441 -22.19 -18.57 12.33
N GLY A 442 -22.22 -17.36 11.79
CA GLY A 442 -21.68 -17.05 10.47
C GLY A 442 -20.17 -17.24 10.41
N PHE A 443 -19.44 -16.79 11.44
CA PHE A 443 -18.00 -16.95 11.54
C PHE A 443 -17.59 -18.43 11.51
N PHE A 444 -18.02 -19.23 12.49
CA PHE A 444 -17.68 -20.65 12.53
C PHE A 444 -18.29 -21.43 11.37
N GLY A 445 -19.52 -21.09 10.96
CA GLY A 445 -20.16 -21.71 9.80
C GLY A 445 -19.37 -21.49 8.51
N SER A 446 -18.82 -20.30 8.28
CA SER A 446 -17.97 -20.04 7.12
C SER A 446 -16.65 -20.82 7.20
N LEU A 447 -15.99 -20.81 8.35
CA LEU A 447 -14.74 -21.55 8.57
C LEU A 447 -14.88 -23.05 8.28
N LEU A 448 -15.95 -23.65 8.78
CA LEU A 448 -16.19 -25.08 8.62
C LEU A 448 -16.65 -25.50 7.20
N ASN A 449 -17.21 -24.58 6.42
CA ASN A 449 -17.77 -24.88 5.10
C ASN A 449 -16.93 -24.39 3.92
N CYS A 450 -15.94 -23.53 4.11
CA CYS A 450 -15.04 -23.08 3.03
C CYS A 450 -14.10 -24.18 2.49
N GLY A 451 -14.16 -25.38 3.03
CA GLY A 451 -13.37 -26.51 2.58
C GLY A 451 -11.88 -26.46 2.96
N ALA A 452 -11.12 -27.43 2.46
CA ALA A 452 -9.71 -27.63 2.82
C ALA A 452 -8.72 -26.66 2.16
N LYS A 453 -9.17 -25.60 1.50
CA LYS A 453 -8.30 -24.65 0.79
C LYS A 453 -8.18 -23.29 1.48
N LEU A 454 -9.00 -23.00 2.48
CA LEU A 454 -9.00 -21.72 3.17
C LEU A 454 -7.70 -21.55 3.96
N LYS A 455 -6.91 -20.55 3.59
CA LYS A 455 -5.61 -20.23 4.21
C LYS A 455 -5.69 -19.04 5.15
N ALA A 456 -6.58 -18.09 4.85
CA ALA A 456 -6.73 -16.86 5.62
C ALA A 456 -8.20 -16.53 5.85
N ILE A 457 -8.51 -16.10 7.08
CA ILE A 457 -9.82 -15.58 7.43
C ILE A 457 -9.66 -14.29 8.25
N SER A 458 -10.41 -13.24 7.89
CA SER A 458 -10.32 -11.94 8.56
C SER A 458 -11.71 -11.37 8.85
N PHE A 459 -11.94 -10.94 10.08
CA PHE A 459 -13.13 -10.22 10.52
C PHE A 459 -12.73 -8.94 11.24
N VAL A 460 -13.17 -7.81 10.70
CA VAL A 460 -12.80 -6.49 11.21
C VAL A 460 -14.04 -5.70 11.58
N ASN A 461 -14.10 -5.17 12.79
CA ASN A 461 -15.22 -4.36 13.27
C ASN A 461 -16.61 -4.98 13.01
N CYS A 462 -16.73 -6.31 13.22
CA CYS A 462 -18.01 -7.03 13.05
C CYS A 462 -18.73 -7.13 14.41
N LEU A 463 -19.60 -6.15 14.71
CA LEU A 463 -20.25 -5.99 16.02
C LEU A 463 -21.31 -7.05 16.35
N GLY A 464 -21.74 -7.86 15.38
CA GLY A 464 -22.70 -8.94 15.58
C GLY A 464 -22.12 -10.18 16.29
N ILE A 465 -20.79 -10.32 16.28
CA ILE A 465 -20.10 -11.44 16.93
C ILE A 465 -20.22 -11.30 18.44
N LYS A 466 -20.64 -12.40 19.10
CA LYS A 466 -20.75 -12.47 20.56
C LYS A 466 -20.10 -13.76 21.05
N ASP A 467 -19.48 -13.73 22.22
CA ASP A 467 -18.83 -14.91 22.78
C ASP A 467 -19.87 -15.89 23.36
N LEU A 468 -20.32 -16.79 22.49
CA LEU A 468 -21.25 -17.84 22.85
C LEU A 468 -20.50 -19.18 22.90
N ASN A 469 -20.70 -19.93 23.96
CA ASN A 469 -20.23 -21.31 23.97
C ASN A 469 -21.16 -22.16 23.07
N LEU A 470 -20.69 -22.42 21.87
CA LEU A 470 -21.50 -23.08 20.83
C LEU A 470 -21.71 -24.57 21.06
N GLY A 471 -21.03 -25.17 22.05
CA GLY A 471 -21.15 -26.59 22.33
C GLY A 471 -20.97 -27.47 21.08
N LEU A 472 -20.12 -27.04 20.15
CA LEU A 472 -19.94 -27.70 18.85
C LEU A 472 -19.48 -29.16 19.08
N PRO A 473 -20.16 -30.14 18.49
CA PRO A 473 -19.70 -31.52 18.54
C PRO A 473 -18.32 -31.64 17.87
N SER A 474 -17.63 -32.77 18.05
CA SER A 474 -16.29 -33.01 17.51
C SER A 474 -16.22 -32.68 16.03
N LEU A 475 -15.64 -31.52 15.73
CA LEU A 475 -15.48 -30.99 14.38
C LEU A 475 -14.12 -31.42 13.82
N SER A 476 -14.07 -31.68 12.51
CA SER A 476 -12.81 -31.91 11.83
C SER A 476 -11.94 -30.65 11.83
N PRO A 477 -10.65 -30.77 12.13
CA PRO A 477 -9.75 -29.61 12.12
C PRO A 477 -9.64 -28.95 10.75
N CYS A 478 -9.47 -27.63 10.73
CA CYS A 478 -9.18 -26.83 9.54
C CYS A 478 -7.65 -26.77 9.34
N GLU A 479 -7.07 -27.82 8.80
CA GLU A 479 -5.60 -27.97 8.66
C GLU A 479 -4.96 -27.01 7.66
N SER A 480 -5.74 -26.38 6.78
CA SER A 480 -5.25 -25.46 5.76
C SER A 480 -5.07 -24.03 6.25
N LEU A 481 -5.76 -23.64 7.35
CA LEU A 481 -5.76 -22.25 7.83
C LEU A 481 -4.40 -21.91 8.45
N ARG A 482 -3.77 -20.87 7.92
CA ARG A 482 -2.47 -20.35 8.35
C ARG A 482 -2.57 -18.98 8.99
N SER A 483 -3.62 -18.22 8.65
CA SER A 483 -3.77 -16.84 9.05
C SER A 483 -5.17 -16.56 9.57
N LEU A 484 -5.22 -16.04 10.80
CA LEU A 484 -6.43 -15.62 11.50
C LEU A 484 -6.30 -14.15 11.87
N SER A 485 -7.23 -13.30 11.41
CA SER A 485 -7.29 -11.90 11.81
C SER A 485 -8.70 -11.58 12.34
N ILE A 486 -8.79 -11.18 13.59
CA ILE A 486 -10.03 -10.70 14.23
C ILE A 486 -9.70 -9.39 14.91
N ARG A 487 -10.18 -8.28 14.35
CA ARG A 487 -9.86 -6.94 14.82
C ARG A 487 -11.11 -6.17 15.22
N ASP A 488 -11.03 -5.45 16.32
CA ASP A 488 -12.08 -4.53 16.76
C ASP A 488 -13.49 -5.17 16.80
N CYS A 489 -13.55 -6.46 17.16
CA CYS A 489 -14.78 -7.22 17.36
C CYS A 489 -15.04 -7.40 18.88
N PRO A 490 -15.65 -6.42 19.56
CA PRO A 490 -15.68 -6.36 21.03
C PRO A 490 -16.43 -7.51 21.69
N GLY A 491 -17.28 -8.19 20.95
CA GLY A 491 -18.02 -9.35 21.44
C GLY A 491 -17.29 -10.69 21.26
N PHE A 492 -16.09 -10.71 20.66
CA PHE A 492 -15.30 -11.91 20.54
C PHE A 492 -14.51 -12.16 21.84
N GLY A 493 -14.57 -13.36 22.40
CA GLY A 493 -14.00 -13.64 23.71
C GLY A 493 -13.36 -15.03 23.85
N ASP A 494 -13.10 -15.43 25.09
CA ASP A 494 -12.33 -16.61 25.46
C ASP A 494 -12.89 -17.93 24.93
N SER A 495 -14.23 -18.10 24.96
CA SER A 495 -14.87 -19.34 24.50
C SER A 495 -14.67 -19.58 23.01
N SER A 496 -14.77 -18.49 22.25
CA SER A 496 -14.55 -18.51 20.79
C SER A 496 -13.10 -18.81 20.45
N LEU A 497 -12.18 -18.18 21.18
CA LEU A 497 -10.74 -18.35 20.94
C LEU A 497 -10.27 -19.76 21.28
N ALA A 498 -10.71 -20.32 22.40
CA ALA A 498 -10.41 -21.71 22.79
C ALA A 498 -10.99 -22.74 21.78
N THR A 499 -12.13 -22.42 21.17
CA THR A 499 -12.71 -23.25 20.10
C THR A 499 -11.85 -23.19 18.83
N LEU A 500 -11.37 -22.00 18.47
CA LEU A 500 -10.47 -21.82 17.32
C LEU A 500 -9.15 -22.57 17.47
N GLY A 501 -8.54 -22.56 18.66
CA GLY A 501 -7.33 -23.31 18.93
C GLY A 501 -7.49 -24.79 18.57
N LYS A 502 -8.59 -25.41 18.98
CA LYS A 502 -8.89 -26.82 18.66
C LYS A 502 -9.17 -27.07 17.17
N LEU A 503 -9.73 -26.07 16.46
CA LEU A 503 -10.11 -26.20 15.05
C LEU A 503 -8.95 -25.91 14.10
N CYS A 504 -8.00 -25.07 14.47
CA CYS A 504 -6.98 -24.53 13.56
C CYS A 504 -5.55 -24.77 14.08
N PRO A 505 -5.07 -26.03 14.13
CA PRO A 505 -3.75 -26.34 14.72
C PRO A 505 -2.57 -25.85 13.89
N GLN A 506 -2.79 -25.41 12.66
CA GLN A 506 -1.75 -25.03 11.71
C GLN A 506 -1.61 -23.51 11.55
N LEU A 507 -2.10 -22.70 12.52
CA LEU A 507 -1.96 -21.25 12.50
C LEU A 507 -0.50 -20.84 12.64
N GLN A 508 -0.11 -19.85 11.81
CA GLN A 508 1.20 -19.21 11.81
C GLN A 508 1.08 -17.71 12.10
N ASN A 509 0.02 -17.07 11.58
CA ASN A 509 -0.21 -15.64 11.76
C ASN A 509 -1.52 -15.43 12.53
N VAL A 510 -1.43 -14.81 13.68
CA VAL A 510 -2.57 -14.54 14.56
C VAL A 510 -2.64 -13.05 14.88
N GLU A 511 -3.72 -12.42 14.45
CA GLU A 511 -4.02 -11.02 14.71
C GLU A 511 -5.34 -10.92 15.48
N LEU A 512 -5.27 -10.47 16.73
CA LEU A 512 -6.40 -10.36 17.66
C LEU A 512 -6.43 -8.97 18.30
N SER A 513 -6.35 -7.93 17.48
CA SER A 513 -6.22 -6.56 17.99
C SER A 513 -7.57 -5.97 18.44
N GLY A 514 -7.54 -5.14 19.50
CA GLY A 514 -8.72 -4.44 20.02
C GLY A 514 -9.79 -5.34 20.65
N LEU A 515 -9.43 -6.56 21.08
CA LEU A 515 -10.37 -7.52 21.64
C LEU A 515 -10.35 -7.49 23.19
N HIS A 516 -11.20 -6.65 23.77
CA HIS A 516 -11.26 -6.48 25.23
C HIS A 516 -11.88 -7.67 25.98
N GLY A 517 -12.55 -8.59 25.27
CA GLY A 517 -13.17 -9.79 25.84
C GLY A 517 -12.22 -10.99 26.00
N ILE A 518 -10.96 -10.86 25.52
CA ILE A 518 -9.97 -11.93 25.59
C ILE A 518 -9.10 -11.78 26.84
N THR A 519 -8.93 -12.89 27.55
CA THR A 519 -8.05 -13.06 28.70
C THR A 519 -7.06 -14.19 28.48
N ASP A 520 -6.21 -14.43 29.45
CA ASP A 520 -5.28 -15.59 29.44
C ASP A 520 -6.04 -16.92 29.28
N ALA A 521 -7.28 -17.03 29.78
CA ALA A 521 -8.08 -18.25 29.69
C ALA A 521 -8.46 -18.62 28.25
N GLY A 522 -8.59 -17.65 27.35
CA GLY A 522 -8.90 -17.88 25.94
C GLY A 522 -7.65 -18.09 25.09
N ILE A 523 -6.59 -17.31 25.33
CA ILE A 523 -5.39 -17.35 24.49
C ILE A 523 -4.54 -18.59 24.74
N LEU A 524 -4.42 -19.07 26.00
CA LEU A 524 -3.60 -20.23 26.34
C LEU A 524 -4.01 -21.50 25.58
N PRO A 525 -5.29 -21.89 25.49
CA PRO A 525 -5.69 -23.05 24.70
C PRO A 525 -5.37 -22.93 23.20
N LEU A 526 -5.40 -21.71 22.66
CA LEU A 526 -5.00 -21.48 21.26
C LEU A 526 -3.48 -21.72 21.10
N LEU A 527 -2.67 -21.15 21.98
CA LEU A 527 -1.20 -21.31 21.95
C LEU A 527 -0.79 -22.78 22.08
N GLU A 528 -1.39 -23.50 23.04
CA GLU A 528 -1.12 -24.93 23.26
C GLU A 528 -1.53 -25.83 22.09
N SER A 529 -2.51 -25.40 21.29
CA SER A 529 -3.04 -26.17 20.16
C SER A 529 -2.33 -25.87 18.82
N CYS A 530 -1.52 -24.83 18.72
CA CYS A 530 -0.82 -24.45 17.49
C CYS A 530 0.43 -25.30 17.29
N GLU A 531 0.32 -26.35 16.45
CA GLU A 531 1.41 -27.31 16.16
C GLU A 531 2.47 -26.74 15.19
N ALA A 532 2.07 -25.89 14.25
CA ALA A 532 2.97 -25.35 13.21
C ALA A 532 4.00 -24.34 13.73
N GLY A 533 3.81 -23.81 14.94
CA GLY A 533 4.56 -22.67 15.47
C GLY A 533 4.06 -21.34 14.92
N LEU A 534 3.88 -20.38 15.81
CA LEU A 534 3.45 -19.02 15.46
C LEU A 534 4.64 -18.23 14.95
N VAL A 535 4.45 -17.50 13.85
CA VAL A 535 5.46 -16.62 13.23
C VAL A 535 5.16 -15.15 13.54
N LYS A 536 3.89 -14.76 13.41
CA LYS A 536 3.46 -13.37 13.68
C LYS A 536 2.28 -13.38 14.64
N VAL A 537 2.41 -12.63 15.71
CA VAL A 537 1.37 -12.47 16.73
C VAL A 537 1.13 -10.99 17.02
N ASN A 538 -0.12 -10.54 16.79
CA ASN A 538 -0.59 -9.21 17.14
C ASN A 538 -1.75 -9.32 18.13
N LEU A 539 -1.51 -8.84 19.33
CA LEU A 539 -2.47 -8.78 20.45
C LEU A 539 -2.70 -7.34 20.92
N SER A 540 -2.41 -6.35 20.05
CA SER A 540 -2.51 -4.93 20.42
C SER A 540 -3.91 -4.57 20.93
N GLY A 541 -3.98 -3.81 22.02
CA GLY A 541 -5.25 -3.42 22.64
C GLY A 541 -5.98 -4.53 23.40
N CYS A 542 -5.41 -5.73 23.56
CA CYS A 542 -5.97 -6.79 24.39
C CYS A 542 -5.63 -6.54 25.88
N VAL A 543 -6.34 -5.58 26.46
CA VAL A 543 -6.04 -5.03 27.80
C VAL A 543 -6.19 -6.01 28.97
N ASN A 544 -6.75 -7.20 28.77
CA ASN A 544 -6.97 -8.19 29.81
C ASN A 544 -6.00 -9.38 29.74
N LEU A 545 -5.00 -9.32 28.85
CA LEU A 545 -3.89 -10.27 28.82
C LEU A 545 -2.82 -9.89 29.86
N SER A 546 -2.23 -10.91 30.49
CA SER A 546 -1.15 -10.74 31.47
C SER A 546 0.19 -11.28 30.94
N ASP A 547 1.26 -11.06 31.71
CA ASP A 547 2.59 -11.63 31.42
C ASP A 547 2.55 -13.15 31.23
N LYS A 548 1.64 -13.86 31.90
CA LYS A 548 1.52 -15.32 31.81
C LYS A 548 1.27 -15.77 30.36
N ALA A 549 0.35 -15.10 29.66
CA ALA A 549 0.06 -15.44 28.27
C ALA A 549 1.29 -15.27 27.36
N VAL A 550 2.04 -14.17 27.57
CA VAL A 550 3.24 -13.86 26.78
C VAL A 550 4.39 -14.82 27.11
N CYS A 551 4.57 -15.17 28.38
CA CYS A 551 5.58 -16.16 28.78
C CYS A 551 5.32 -17.51 28.12
N VAL A 552 4.07 -18.03 28.18
CA VAL A 552 3.72 -19.30 27.54
C VAL A 552 3.88 -19.21 26.01
N MET A 553 3.52 -18.10 25.39
CA MET A 553 3.73 -17.87 23.96
C MET A 553 5.21 -17.95 23.59
N ALA A 554 6.07 -17.27 24.34
CA ALA A 554 7.51 -17.28 24.12
C ALA A 554 8.11 -18.69 24.34
N ASP A 555 7.66 -19.40 25.37
CA ASP A 555 8.13 -20.76 25.66
C ASP A 555 7.75 -21.78 24.57
N LEU A 556 6.51 -21.72 24.06
CA LEU A 556 6.01 -22.67 23.06
C LEU A 556 6.43 -22.35 21.64
N HIS A 557 6.47 -21.06 21.27
CA HIS A 557 6.63 -20.63 19.87
C HIS A 557 7.84 -19.72 19.64
N GLY A 558 8.64 -19.41 20.66
CA GLY A 558 9.75 -18.47 20.56
C GLY A 558 10.75 -18.77 19.45
N TRP A 559 10.91 -20.04 19.10
CA TRP A 559 11.80 -20.49 18.03
C TRP A 559 11.29 -20.25 16.60
N THR A 560 10.02 -19.82 16.42
CA THR A 560 9.41 -19.45 15.13
C THR A 560 8.96 -18.00 15.07
N LEU A 561 8.83 -17.32 16.24
CA LEU A 561 8.30 -15.96 16.30
C LEU A 561 9.28 -14.95 15.68
N GLU A 562 8.82 -14.28 14.65
CA GLU A 562 9.53 -13.19 13.95
C GLU A 562 8.98 -11.81 14.32
N MET A 563 7.68 -11.72 14.62
CA MET A 563 7.00 -10.45 14.90
C MET A 563 6.02 -10.58 16.07
N ILE A 564 6.12 -9.70 17.05
CA ILE A 564 5.24 -9.61 18.23
C ILE A 564 4.77 -8.18 18.41
N ASN A 565 3.45 -7.96 18.44
CA ASN A 565 2.85 -6.68 18.79
C ASN A 565 1.93 -6.85 20.00
N LEU A 566 2.25 -6.12 21.09
CA LEU A 566 1.54 -6.10 22.37
C LEU A 566 1.15 -4.67 22.79
N ASP A 567 1.06 -3.71 21.82
CA ASP A 567 0.71 -2.31 22.11
C ASP A 567 -0.54 -2.22 23.00
N GLY A 568 -0.45 -1.52 24.10
CA GLY A 568 -1.57 -1.27 25.02
C GLY A 568 -2.03 -2.48 25.84
N CYS A 569 -1.27 -3.59 25.87
CA CYS A 569 -1.53 -4.72 26.76
C CYS A 569 -1.05 -4.43 28.19
N LYS A 570 -1.64 -5.13 29.19
CA LYS A 570 -1.21 -5.02 30.60
C LYS A 570 -0.03 -5.95 30.92
N ILE A 571 1.05 -5.80 30.17
CA ILE A 571 2.28 -6.57 30.36
C ILE A 571 3.36 -5.74 31.04
N SER A 572 4.31 -6.44 31.66
CA SER A 572 5.44 -5.87 32.38
C SER A 572 6.79 -6.39 31.84
N ASP A 573 7.88 -6.04 32.53
CA ASP A 573 9.22 -6.52 32.20
C ASP A 573 9.33 -8.06 32.18
N GLY A 574 8.45 -8.78 32.89
CA GLY A 574 8.40 -10.24 32.89
C GLY A 574 8.17 -10.83 31.50
N SER A 575 7.23 -10.25 30.74
CA SER A 575 6.99 -10.61 29.33
C SER A 575 8.23 -10.37 28.46
N VAL A 576 8.88 -9.23 28.62
CA VAL A 576 10.04 -8.86 27.82
C VAL A 576 11.24 -9.75 28.11
N VAL A 577 11.41 -10.17 29.37
CA VAL A 577 12.44 -11.15 29.75
C VAL A 577 12.20 -12.49 29.05
N ALA A 578 10.98 -13.03 29.11
CA ALA A 578 10.62 -14.28 28.45
C ALA A 578 10.85 -14.22 26.93
N ILE A 579 10.47 -13.10 26.29
CA ILE A 579 10.74 -12.86 24.86
C ILE A 579 12.24 -12.84 24.59
N ALA A 580 13.02 -12.14 25.43
CA ALA A 580 14.47 -12.02 25.25
C ALA A 580 15.22 -13.35 25.38
N GLU A 581 14.68 -14.28 26.16
CA GLU A 581 15.30 -15.59 26.42
C GLU A 581 14.90 -16.64 25.37
N ASN A 582 13.67 -16.59 24.83
CA ASN A 582 13.14 -17.67 24.00
C ASN A 582 12.99 -17.29 22.51
N CYS A 583 12.80 -15.99 22.15
CA CYS A 583 12.44 -15.60 20.79
C CYS A 583 13.66 -15.19 19.95
N LEU A 584 14.45 -16.16 19.51
CA LEU A 584 15.74 -15.92 18.86
C LEU A 584 15.62 -15.37 17.43
N LEU A 585 14.50 -15.62 16.73
CA LEU A 585 14.24 -15.16 15.37
C LEU A 585 13.50 -13.81 15.33
N LEU A 586 13.19 -13.24 16.51
CA LEU A 586 12.40 -12.03 16.60
C LEU A 586 13.11 -10.84 15.94
N SER A 587 12.47 -10.27 14.93
CA SER A 587 12.92 -9.07 14.22
C SER A 587 12.16 -7.82 14.63
N ASP A 588 10.86 -7.96 14.96
CA ASP A 588 9.95 -6.85 15.22
C ASP A 588 9.24 -7.01 16.56
N LEU A 589 9.42 -6.04 17.46
CA LEU A 589 8.79 -6.02 18.77
C LEU A 589 8.11 -4.67 19.03
N ASP A 590 6.80 -4.71 19.27
CA ASP A 590 6.04 -3.56 19.75
C ASP A 590 5.45 -3.84 21.13
N VAL A 591 5.95 -3.11 22.14
CA VAL A 591 5.45 -3.11 23.52
C VAL A 591 5.02 -1.71 23.95
N SER A 592 4.55 -0.93 22.99
CA SER A 592 4.09 0.44 23.22
C SER A 592 2.96 0.50 24.26
N LYS A 593 2.89 1.57 25.03
CA LYS A 593 1.87 1.81 26.07
C LYS A 593 1.73 0.69 27.12
N CYS A 594 2.78 -0.13 27.29
CA CYS A 594 2.85 -1.17 28.30
C CYS A 594 3.59 -0.69 29.55
N SER A 595 3.54 -1.50 30.63
CA SER A 595 4.22 -1.20 31.89
C SER A 595 5.71 -1.63 31.89
N ILE A 596 6.40 -1.38 30.78
CA ILE A 596 7.80 -1.71 30.59
C ILE A 596 8.69 -0.64 31.21
N THR A 597 9.77 -1.07 31.85
CA THR A 597 10.77 -0.21 32.51
C THR A 597 12.15 -0.35 31.83
N ASP A 598 13.12 0.40 32.38
CA ASP A 598 14.53 0.29 31.99
C ASP A 598 15.07 -1.15 32.12
N SER A 599 14.51 -1.94 33.06
CA SER A 599 14.91 -3.33 33.29
C SER A 599 14.50 -4.25 32.14
N GLY A 600 13.32 -4.06 31.53
CA GLY A 600 12.87 -4.78 30.34
C GLY A 600 13.78 -4.50 29.13
N ILE A 601 14.12 -3.24 28.90
CA ILE A 601 15.05 -2.86 27.83
C ILE A 601 16.44 -3.47 28.06
N ALA A 602 16.89 -3.49 29.32
CA ALA A 602 18.17 -4.11 29.66
C ALA A 602 18.14 -5.65 29.49
N ALA A 603 16.99 -6.30 29.63
CA ALA A 603 16.84 -7.73 29.35
C ALA A 603 17.01 -8.02 27.84
N LEU A 604 16.35 -7.28 26.95
CA LEU A 604 16.55 -7.38 25.52
C LEU A 604 18.03 -7.20 25.13
N ALA A 605 18.67 -6.17 25.69
CA ALA A 605 20.07 -5.88 25.41
C ALA A 605 21.06 -6.93 25.95
N ARG A 606 20.67 -7.75 26.92
CA ARG A 606 21.50 -8.86 27.42
C ARG A 606 21.47 -10.07 26.52
N SER A 607 20.38 -10.30 25.80
CA SER A 607 20.29 -11.39 24.82
C SER A 607 21.18 -11.09 23.63
N ASN A 608 22.28 -11.86 23.49
CA ASN A 608 23.21 -11.71 22.35
C ASN A 608 22.73 -12.44 21.08
N GLN A 609 21.59 -13.13 21.16
CA GLN A 609 21.08 -13.99 20.07
C GLN A 609 19.91 -13.34 19.32
N ILE A 610 19.23 -12.40 19.93
CA ILE A 610 18.13 -11.65 19.30
C ILE A 610 18.70 -10.71 18.24
N ASN A 611 18.13 -10.77 17.02
CA ASN A 611 18.46 -9.86 15.92
C ASN A 611 17.30 -8.87 15.68
N LEU A 612 17.00 -8.06 16.70
CA LEU A 612 15.89 -7.13 16.65
C LEU A 612 16.18 -5.99 15.68
N GLN A 613 15.31 -5.81 14.67
CA GLN A 613 15.41 -4.76 13.67
C GLN A 613 14.50 -3.58 13.98
N ILE A 614 13.30 -3.84 14.49
CA ILE A 614 12.33 -2.81 14.85
C ILE A 614 11.94 -2.97 16.32
N LEU A 615 12.05 -1.89 17.09
CA LEU A 615 11.61 -1.82 18.48
C LEU A 615 10.71 -0.62 18.69
N SER A 616 9.50 -0.84 19.19
CA SER A 616 8.63 0.24 19.67
C SER A 616 8.36 0.09 21.16
N VAL A 617 8.67 1.16 21.89
CA VAL A 617 8.33 1.34 23.30
C VAL A 617 7.56 2.65 23.50
N SER A 618 6.90 3.14 22.45
CA SER A 618 6.14 4.40 22.47
C SER A 618 5.15 4.43 23.64
N GLY A 619 5.12 5.54 24.39
CA GLY A 619 4.20 5.68 25.52
C GLY A 619 4.53 4.83 26.75
N CYS A 620 5.65 4.13 26.81
CA CYS A 620 6.14 3.46 28.01
C CYS A 620 6.73 4.49 28.98
N THR A 621 5.91 4.95 29.93
CA THR A 621 6.23 6.09 30.80
C THR A 621 7.36 5.83 31.80
N MET A 622 7.73 4.56 32.02
CA MET A 622 8.78 4.13 32.96
C MET A 622 10.11 3.84 32.24
N VAL A 623 10.18 3.96 30.94
CA VAL A 623 11.44 3.91 30.18
C VAL A 623 12.09 5.29 30.24
N SER A 624 13.31 5.35 30.73
CA SER A 624 14.02 6.60 31.04
C SER A 624 15.41 6.67 30.37
N ASP A 625 16.13 7.76 30.62
CA ASP A 625 17.52 7.94 30.14
C ASP A 625 18.47 6.80 30.59
N LYS A 626 18.10 6.03 31.62
CA LYS A 626 18.88 4.86 32.08
C LYS A 626 18.87 3.72 31.04
N SER A 627 17.90 3.70 30.12
CA SER A 627 17.85 2.72 29.05
C SER A 627 18.85 2.97 27.92
N LEU A 628 19.47 4.17 27.84
CA LEU A 628 20.35 4.55 26.74
C LEU A 628 21.49 3.55 26.48
N PRO A 629 22.24 3.06 27.48
CA PRO A 629 23.30 2.09 27.23
C PRO A 629 22.78 0.78 26.62
N SER A 630 21.57 0.37 27.02
CA SER A 630 20.92 -0.83 26.51
C SER A 630 20.39 -0.64 25.08
N LEU A 631 19.75 0.50 24.79
CA LEU A 631 19.33 0.88 23.46
C LEU A 631 20.53 1.03 22.50
N GLY A 632 21.62 1.61 22.98
CA GLY A 632 22.87 1.71 22.21
C GLY A 632 23.45 0.33 21.84
N LYS A 633 23.34 -0.66 22.73
CA LYS A 633 23.76 -2.03 22.45
C LYS A 633 22.84 -2.72 21.43
N LEU A 634 21.52 -2.59 21.58
CA LEU A 634 20.53 -3.09 20.64
C LEU A 634 20.68 -2.43 19.26
N GLY A 635 21.14 -1.20 19.21
CA GLY A 635 21.32 -0.43 17.98
C GLY A 635 22.30 -1.01 16.97
N GLN A 636 23.04 -2.07 17.31
CA GLN A 636 23.86 -2.79 16.36
C GLN A 636 23.02 -3.49 15.27
N THR A 637 21.78 -3.89 15.61
CA THR A 637 20.84 -4.59 14.72
C THR A 637 19.62 -3.74 14.37
N LEU A 638 19.26 -2.75 15.20
CA LEU A 638 18.07 -1.92 15.01
C LEU A 638 18.18 -1.05 13.76
N LEU A 639 17.14 -1.09 12.94
CA LEU A 639 16.87 -0.22 11.81
C LEU A 639 15.85 0.85 12.16
N GLY A 640 14.95 0.53 13.11
CA GLY A 640 13.89 1.42 13.57
C GLY A 640 13.67 1.36 15.07
N LEU A 641 13.57 2.55 15.71
CA LEU A 641 13.31 2.71 17.14
C LEU A 641 12.24 3.77 17.37
N ASN A 642 11.12 3.39 18.00
CA ASN A 642 10.06 4.32 18.34
C ASN A 642 10.04 4.59 19.86
N LEU A 643 10.37 5.83 20.22
CA LEU A 643 10.40 6.36 21.58
C LEU A 643 9.33 7.44 21.81
N GLN A 644 8.39 7.63 20.88
CA GLN A 644 7.37 8.66 21.00
C GLN A 644 6.61 8.57 22.32
N GLN A 645 6.29 9.70 22.92
CA GLN A 645 5.57 9.78 24.19
C GLN A 645 6.27 9.11 25.41
N CYS A 646 7.54 8.74 25.31
CA CYS A 646 8.35 8.30 26.45
C CYS A 646 8.82 9.51 27.29
N LYS A 647 7.95 10.01 28.16
CA LYS A 647 8.14 11.27 28.90
C LYS A 647 9.37 11.32 29.82
N ALA A 648 9.92 10.16 30.18
CA ALA A 648 11.09 10.05 31.07
C ALA A 648 12.43 10.00 30.27
N ILE A 649 12.38 10.06 28.96
CA ILE A 649 13.56 10.20 28.09
C ILE A 649 13.73 11.68 27.74
N SER A 650 14.92 12.22 27.96
CA SER A 650 15.24 13.61 27.66
C SER A 650 15.63 13.80 26.18
N SER A 651 15.39 14.99 25.64
CA SER A 651 15.80 15.30 24.25
C SER A 651 17.31 15.17 24.04
N SER A 652 18.11 15.51 25.06
CA SER A 652 19.56 15.32 25.01
C SER A 652 19.97 13.83 24.93
N ALA A 653 19.19 12.95 25.55
CA ALA A 653 19.39 11.50 25.45
C ALA A 653 19.09 11.00 24.03
N VAL A 654 18.05 11.52 23.39
CA VAL A 654 17.72 11.19 22.00
C VAL A 654 18.80 11.68 21.04
N ASP A 655 19.31 12.90 21.24
CA ASP A 655 20.42 13.42 20.43
C ASP A 655 21.65 12.51 20.48
N LEU A 656 21.98 11.98 21.67
CA LEU A 656 23.06 11.01 21.85
C LEU A 656 22.78 9.68 21.13
N LEU A 657 21.52 9.20 21.18
CA LEU A 657 21.14 7.97 20.45
C LEU A 657 21.22 8.16 18.94
N VAL A 658 20.77 9.29 18.41
CA VAL A 658 20.86 9.61 16.97
C VAL A 658 22.33 9.65 16.51
N GLU A 659 23.24 10.16 17.34
CA GLU A 659 24.68 10.15 17.03
C GLU A 659 25.25 8.73 17.05
N GLN A 660 24.82 7.88 17.97
CA GLN A 660 25.32 6.51 18.12
C GLN A 660 24.71 5.55 17.09
N LEU A 661 23.41 5.68 16.81
CA LEU A 661 22.63 4.76 15.98
C LEU A 661 22.39 5.32 14.57
N TRP A 662 23.47 5.63 13.86
CA TRP A 662 23.41 6.28 12.54
C TRP A 662 22.69 5.48 11.44
N ARG A 663 22.43 4.17 11.66
CA ARG A 663 21.66 3.28 10.77
C ARG A 663 20.21 3.14 11.18
N CYS A 664 19.84 3.64 12.35
CA CYS A 664 18.52 3.45 12.93
C CYS A 664 17.70 4.73 12.78
N ASP A 665 16.51 4.62 12.21
CA ASP A 665 15.54 5.71 12.21
C ASP A 665 14.88 5.79 13.59
N ILE A 666 14.99 6.93 14.25
CA ILE A 666 14.45 7.14 15.59
C ILE A 666 13.26 8.08 15.52
N LEU A 667 12.09 7.58 15.96
CA LEU A 667 10.89 8.38 16.19
C LEU A 667 10.80 8.78 17.65
N PHE A 668 10.72 10.11 17.92
CA PHE A 668 10.64 10.69 19.26
C PHE A 668 9.68 11.88 19.34
#